data_ffaf75e2a8be31547d5267025c5c6793
#
_entry.id   ffaf75e2a8be31547d5267025c5c6793
#
_cell.length_a   1.000
_cell.length_b   1.000
_cell.length_c   1.000
_cell.angle_alpha   90.00
_cell.angle_beta   90.00
_cell.angle_gamma   90.00
#
_symmetry.space_group_name_H-M   'P 1'
#
loop_
_entity.id
_entity.type
_entity.pdbx_description
1 polymer ?
#
loop_
_entity_poly.entity_id
_entity_poly.type
_entity_poly.pdbx_seq_one_letter_code
_entity_poly.pdbx_strand_id
1 'polypeptide(L)'
;MKHKIILILIGVFLLSTPVMPMSVGIPAGVISEGNISFDYRNVTVYAPAVSQLDTGYVGVISTITVTVQGNGSGRVFVDTLPLTDVDMQGSARLAVKVATALVNMDTRPHLDPLTCDYFFVVRTASPMIGGPSAGAMMTVAVISLLENWTLDNTTVMTGMINPDGSIGPIGGIPYKIDAAHSVGATRFLIPKGQTTYTEMITEYQNINGIIWQNTYPVTRNVTEYAQTNYGMEVFEVEDINDALLYFTGWTFPVKESPDKITTEDYITAMKPLATSLLDDARQSYQNASNLFNDTTIPNRYPNYYRNQVTDFLNTASDRLDESSHWYDEEVYYTSTSKSFQSLIDSHFVTHICRYFTSERQEELVQSLINQTVRNYQNNTELAKNASIHGMVTLQCVGAAQQRISEAASYLSEANTSFLNADYFTALYNIAYAQERIESVQWWLNISTPFHDSGEINETMITSLAEEYLDDAQQAIIYSEIILDEMGKTSDYLNDAKDLLETARSEQEKGYSAAALFGSFETLVKANLALELVDGVTDDKVERARGQASVSITESRTIGIEPVLAVSYYEYGQSLANESSLDTAIVYYKYADLIAGALRFTAPYGAESSRYVGVPDKNPVVTWNFGLNRYIGLFLLFALIGGIAGLGFGILLAGLFGPKKQKEQLFPKDNVPRSIEDYYKKQK
;
A
#
# COMPACT_ATOMS: atom_id res chain seq x y z
N MET A 1 -48.20 41.97 34.61
CA MET A 1 -47.33 42.56 33.59
C MET A 1 -46.77 41.51 32.57
N LYS A 2 -47.54 40.49 32.24
CA LYS A 2 -47.08 39.43 31.28
C LYS A 2 -47.92 39.31 29.98
N HIS A 3 -48.87 40.21 29.78
CA HIS A 3 -49.77 40.16 28.59
C HIS A 3 -49.65 41.39 27.65
N LYS A 4 -48.66 42.29 27.85
CA LYS A 4 -48.46 43.46 26.96
C LYS A 4 -47.29 43.34 25.98
N ILE A 5 -46.52 42.27 26.03
CA ILE A 5 -45.35 42.03 25.12
C ILE A 5 -45.72 41.20 23.88
N ILE A 6 -46.80 40.46 23.91
CA ILE A 6 -47.21 39.59 22.79
C ILE A 6 -47.97 40.38 21.70
N LEU A 7 -48.56 41.52 22.03
CA LEU A 7 -49.33 42.37 21.07
C LEU A 7 -48.46 43.33 20.22
N ILE A 8 -47.20 43.53 20.57
CA ILE A 8 -46.28 44.36 19.75
C ILE A 8 -45.56 43.57 18.67
N LEU A 9 -45.45 42.23 18.78
CA LEU A 9 -44.80 41.37 17.75
C LEU A 9 -45.73 40.98 16.61
N ILE A 10 -47.05 41.13 16.74
CA ILE A 10 -48.02 40.87 15.67
C ILE A 10 -48.30 42.11 14.82
N GLY A 11 -47.99 43.31 15.31
CA GLY A 11 -48.21 44.57 14.59
C GLY A 11 -47.14 44.93 13.53
N VAL A 12 -45.99 44.25 13.50
CA VAL A 12 -44.90 44.56 12.57
C VAL A 12 -45.00 43.72 11.29
N PHE A 13 -45.88 42.72 11.24
CA PHE A 13 -45.99 41.80 10.09
C PHE A 13 -47.10 42.16 9.08
N LEU A 14 -47.79 43.30 9.25
CA LEU A 14 -48.93 43.68 8.40
C LEU A 14 -48.75 44.99 7.61
N LEU A 15 -47.53 45.47 7.43
CA LEU A 15 -47.21 46.59 6.54
C LEU A 15 -46.16 46.17 5.47
N SER A 16 -46.49 45.20 4.66
CA SER A 16 -45.80 44.96 3.40
C SER A 16 -46.66 45.46 2.24
N THR A 17 -46.28 46.59 1.70
CA THR A 17 -46.83 47.16 0.44
C THR A 17 -46.58 46.19 -0.71
N PRO A 18 -47.51 46.05 -1.67
CA PRO A 18 -47.34 45.21 -2.84
C PRO A 18 -46.30 45.86 -3.77
N VAL A 19 -45.19 45.19 -3.98
CA VAL A 19 -44.27 45.50 -5.07
C VAL A 19 -44.87 44.96 -6.36
N MET A 20 -45.20 45.85 -7.26
CA MET A 20 -45.58 45.45 -8.65
C MET A 20 -44.41 44.75 -9.31
N PRO A 21 -44.64 43.68 -10.06
CA PRO A 21 -43.58 43.01 -10.83
C PRO A 21 -43.18 43.92 -12.00
N MET A 22 -41.99 44.49 -11.94
CA MET A 22 -41.33 45.02 -13.14
C MET A 22 -40.93 43.86 -14.01
N SER A 23 -41.61 43.69 -15.12
CA SER A 23 -41.18 42.77 -16.17
C SER A 23 -39.94 43.33 -16.86
N VAL A 24 -38.75 42.89 -16.40
CA VAL A 24 -37.55 43.04 -17.19
C VAL A 24 -37.60 41.96 -18.28
N GLY A 25 -37.81 42.39 -19.51
CA GLY A 25 -37.72 41.54 -20.68
C GLY A 25 -36.29 41.02 -20.82
N ILE A 26 -36.08 39.78 -20.42
CA ILE A 26 -34.88 39.04 -20.75
C ILE A 26 -35.00 38.67 -22.25
N PRO A 27 -34.04 39.08 -23.11
CA PRO A 27 -34.04 38.61 -24.50
C PRO A 27 -34.03 37.09 -24.48
N ALA A 28 -34.93 36.45 -25.21
CA ALA A 28 -34.97 35.03 -25.42
C ALA A 28 -33.71 34.62 -26.19
N GLY A 29 -32.61 34.48 -25.48
CA GLY A 29 -31.47 33.67 -25.89
C GLY A 29 -31.97 32.22 -25.88
N VAL A 30 -31.89 31.57 -27.01
CA VAL A 30 -32.17 30.17 -27.20
C VAL A 30 -31.35 29.40 -26.15
N ILE A 31 -31.98 29.05 -25.04
CA ILE A 31 -31.46 27.98 -24.17
C ILE A 31 -31.71 26.73 -25.00
N SER A 32 -30.67 26.28 -25.70
CA SER A 32 -30.62 24.89 -26.12
C SER A 32 -30.85 24.07 -24.85
N GLU A 33 -32.01 23.45 -24.74
CA GLU A 33 -32.17 22.33 -23.80
C GLU A 33 -31.19 21.25 -24.26
N GLY A 34 -29.94 21.39 -23.82
CA GLY A 34 -29.05 20.24 -23.72
C GLY A 34 -29.77 19.31 -22.74
N ASN A 35 -30.32 18.21 -23.26
CA ASN A 35 -30.69 17.10 -22.41
C ASN A 35 -29.47 16.74 -21.59
N ILE A 36 -29.42 17.20 -20.35
CA ILE A 36 -28.52 16.67 -19.36
C ILE A 36 -29.10 15.29 -19.03
N SER A 37 -28.75 14.31 -19.83
CA SER A 37 -28.98 12.91 -19.52
C SER A 37 -28.09 12.57 -18.35
N PHE A 38 -28.65 12.57 -17.16
CA PHE A 38 -27.97 11.97 -16.01
C PHE A 38 -27.95 10.47 -16.32
N ASP A 39 -26.77 9.93 -16.64
CA ASP A 39 -26.58 8.50 -16.73
C ASP A 39 -26.69 7.92 -15.32
N TYR A 40 -27.86 7.39 -15.01
CA TYR A 40 -28.19 6.74 -13.77
C TYR A 40 -28.43 5.26 -14.06
N ARG A 41 -27.52 4.40 -13.58
CA ARG A 41 -27.64 2.96 -13.76
C ARG A 41 -27.63 2.28 -12.41
N ASN A 42 -28.40 1.23 -12.23
CA ASN A 42 -28.37 0.44 -11.01
C ASN A 42 -28.55 -1.06 -11.29
N VAL A 43 -28.04 -1.87 -10.39
CA VAL A 43 -28.22 -3.32 -10.38
C VAL A 43 -28.31 -3.79 -8.92
N THR A 44 -29.13 -4.80 -8.68
CA THR A 44 -29.20 -5.46 -7.37
C THR A 44 -28.63 -6.86 -7.51
N VAL A 45 -27.68 -7.19 -6.63
CA VAL A 45 -26.97 -8.48 -6.60
C VAL A 45 -27.15 -9.14 -5.25
N TYR A 46 -26.97 -10.46 -5.22
CA TYR A 46 -27.03 -11.27 -4.00
C TYR A 46 -25.62 -11.49 -3.44
N ALA A 47 -25.46 -11.28 -2.14
CA ALA A 47 -24.25 -11.55 -1.41
C ALA A 47 -24.55 -12.52 -0.26
N PRO A 48 -24.11 -13.79 -0.35
CA PRO A 48 -24.30 -14.75 0.71
C PRO A 48 -23.35 -14.48 1.87
N ALA A 49 -23.88 -14.52 3.08
CA ALA A 49 -23.16 -14.31 4.33
C ALA A 49 -23.44 -15.44 5.33
N VAL A 50 -22.68 -15.48 6.41
CA VAL A 50 -22.87 -16.41 7.51
C VAL A 50 -23.31 -15.62 8.74
N SER A 51 -24.38 -16.06 9.40
CA SER A 51 -24.84 -15.51 10.66
C SER A 51 -24.64 -16.54 11.78
N GLN A 52 -24.13 -16.08 12.91
CA GLN A 52 -23.98 -16.89 14.10
C GLN A 52 -25.27 -16.83 14.93
N LEU A 53 -25.83 -17.99 15.26
CA LEU A 53 -26.95 -18.17 16.17
C LEU A 53 -26.47 -18.91 17.41
N ASP A 54 -27.29 -18.93 18.47
CA ASP A 54 -27.02 -19.71 19.70
C ASP A 54 -26.85 -21.21 19.42
N THR A 55 -27.45 -21.70 18.32
CA THR A 55 -27.41 -23.11 17.90
C THR A 55 -26.32 -23.45 16.88
N GLY A 56 -25.54 -22.50 16.44
CA GLY A 56 -24.48 -22.66 15.41
C GLY A 56 -24.53 -21.58 14.31
N TYR A 57 -24.00 -21.92 13.16
CA TYR A 57 -23.93 -21.00 11.99
C TYR A 57 -25.04 -21.30 10.99
N VAL A 58 -25.57 -20.28 10.35
CA VAL A 58 -26.56 -20.36 9.27
C VAL A 58 -26.21 -19.42 8.14
N GLY A 59 -26.47 -19.87 6.91
CA GLY A 59 -26.33 -19.02 5.73
C GLY A 59 -27.50 -18.03 5.63
N VAL A 60 -27.17 -16.79 5.35
CA VAL A 60 -28.14 -15.70 5.11
C VAL A 60 -27.82 -15.00 3.79
N ILE A 61 -28.87 -14.53 3.10
CA ILE A 61 -28.68 -13.75 1.88
C ILE A 61 -28.82 -12.27 2.19
N SER A 62 -27.88 -11.50 1.70
CA SER A 62 -27.93 -10.04 1.66
C SER A 62 -28.16 -9.58 0.25
N THR A 63 -28.84 -8.46 0.07
CA THR A 63 -28.97 -7.79 -1.23
C THR A 63 -28.10 -6.52 -1.21
N ILE A 64 -27.35 -6.32 -2.28
CA ILE A 64 -26.56 -5.12 -2.51
C ILE A 64 -27.07 -4.46 -3.77
N THR A 65 -27.67 -3.29 -3.64
CA THR A 65 -28.04 -2.46 -4.78
C THR A 65 -26.90 -1.48 -5.03
N VAL A 66 -26.24 -1.63 -6.16
CA VAL A 66 -25.18 -0.73 -6.63
C VAL A 66 -25.81 0.26 -7.62
N THR A 67 -25.51 1.54 -7.45
CA THR A 67 -25.93 2.60 -8.36
C THR A 67 -24.70 3.38 -8.79
N VAL A 68 -24.57 3.62 -10.09
CA VAL A 68 -23.57 4.51 -10.69
C VAL A 68 -24.29 5.70 -11.26
N GLN A 69 -23.88 6.90 -10.85
CA GLN A 69 -24.45 8.17 -11.28
C GLN A 69 -23.38 9.00 -11.97
N GLY A 70 -23.54 9.29 -13.24
CA GLY A 70 -22.66 10.17 -14.01
C GLY A 70 -22.71 11.63 -13.53
N ASN A 71 -21.77 12.46 -13.98
CA ASN A 71 -21.53 13.82 -13.52
C ASN A 71 -21.21 13.90 -12.01
N GLY A 72 -20.57 12.88 -11.49
CA GLY A 72 -20.06 12.78 -10.14
C GLY A 72 -18.60 13.22 -10.03
N SER A 73 -17.95 12.81 -8.94
CA SER A 73 -16.57 13.16 -8.60
C SER A 73 -15.77 11.98 -8.02
N GLY A 74 -16.14 10.75 -8.35
CA GLY A 74 -15.47 9.54 -7.87
C GLY A 74 -15.85 9.13 -6.45
N ARG A 75 -16.91 9.71 -5.86
CA ARG A 75 -17.26 9.45 -4.45
C ARG A 75 -17.98 8.13 -4.29
N VAL A 76 -17.68 7.44 -3.18
CA VAL A 76 -18.31 6.18 -2.80
C VAL A 76 -19.14 6.37 -1.55
N PHE A 77 -20.44 6.08 -1.66
CA PHE A 77 -21.41 6.18 -0.58
C PHE A 77 -21.92 4.77 -0.23
N VAL A 78 -21.93 4.44 1.06
CA VAL A 78 -22.42 3.15 1.55
C VAL A 78 -23.55 3.39 2.54
N ASP A 79 -24.75 2.90 2.22
CA ASP A 79 -25.92 2.88 3.09
C ASP A 79 -26.25 1.45 3.48
N THR A 80 -26.33 1.19 4.76
CA THR A 80 -26.55 -0.13 5.31
C THR A 80 -27.70 -0.18 6.29
N LEU A 81 -28.52 -1.20 6.19
CA LEU A 81 -29.57 -1.49 7.15
C LEU A 81 -29.60 -3.00 7.37
N PRO A 82 -29.30 -3.46 8.55
CA PRO A 82 -28.95 -2.79 9.79
C PRO A 82 -27.50 -2.26 9.84
N LEU A 83 -26.88 -2.24 11.04
CA LEU A 83 -25.50 -1.81 11.23
C LEU A 83 -24.51 -2.69 10.44
N THR A 84 -23.42 -2.08 9.97
CA THR A 84 -22.32 -2.78 9.28
C THR A 84 -21.01 -2.52 9.98
N ASP A 85 -20.07 -3.46 9.81
CA ASP A 85 -18.68 -3.31 10.19
C ASP A 85 -17.92 -2.42 9.21
N VAL A 86 -16.76 -1.91 9.62
CA VAL A 86 -15.95 -0.94 8.83
C VAL A 86 -15.42 -1.56 7.53
N ASP A 87 -15.19 -2.86 7.52
CA ASP A 87 -14.70 -3.67 6.41
C ASP A 87 -15.59 -3.60 5.16
N MET A 88 -16.92 -3.52 5.32
CA MET A 88 -17.87 -3.35 4.21
C MET A 88 -17.63 -2.04 3.45
N GLN A 89 -17.32 -0.96 4.16
CA GLN A 89 -17.01 0.33 3.53
C GLN A 89 -15.68 0.28 2.79
N GLY A 90 -14.66 -0.37 3.38
CA GLY A 90 -13.38 -0.63 2.74
C GLY A 90 -13.54 -1.46 1.45
N SER A 91 -14.32 -2.55 1.54
CA SER A 91 -14.61 -3.41 0.40
C SER A 91 -15.31 -2.68 -0.75
N ALA A 92 -16.28 -1.80 -0.45
CA ALA A 92 -16.98 -1.00 -1.46
C ALA A 92 -16.04 -0.02 -2.19
N ARG A 93 -15.16 0.65 -1.44
CA ARG A 93 -14.15 1.56 -2.03
C ARG A 93 -13.14 0.80 -2.89
N LEU A 94 -12.64 -0.33 -2.38
CA LEU A 94 -11.72 -1.17 -3.14
C LEU A 94 -12.37 -1.74 -4.39
N ALA A 95 -13.65 -2.15 -4.31
CA ALA A 95 -14.41 -2.62 -5.47
C ALA A 95 -14.48 -1.55 -6.57
N VAL A 96 -14.74 -0.29 -6.22
CA VAL A 96 -14.72 0.83 -7.18
C VAL A 96 -13.33 1.06 -7.75
N LYS A 97 -12.28 1.04 -6.92
CA LYS A 97 -10.88 1.24 -7.35
C LYS A 97 -10.45 0.17 -8.35
N VAL A 98 -10.72 -1.10 -8.06
CA VAL A 98 -10.41 -2.23 -8.96
C VAL A 98 -11.25 -2.14 -10.24
N ALA A 99 -12.55 -1.87 -10.14
CA ALA A 99 -13.41 -1.70 -11.31
C ALA A 99 -12.92 -0.56 -12.22
N THR A 100 -12.54 0.57 -11.64
CA THR A 100 -11.96 1.73 -12.36
C THR A 100 -10.68 1.34 -13.10
N ALA A 101 -9.79 0.62 -12.45
CA ALA A 101 -8.54 0.17 -13.06
C ALA A 101 -8.80 -0.75 -14.28
N LEU A 102 -9.71 -1.70 -14.14
CA LEU A 102 -10.03 -2.66 -15.22
C LEU A 102 -10.77 -1.99 -16.37
N VAL A 103 -11.77 -1.15 -16.10
CA VAL A 103 -12.55 -0.45 -17.14
C VAL A 103 -11.70 0.54 -17.92
N ASN A 104 -10.77 1.24 -17.27
CA ASN A 104 -9.83 2.14 -17.95
C ASN A 104 -8.85 1.41 -18.89
N MET A 105 -8.71 0.09 -18.78
CA MET A 105 -7.92 -0.71 -19.72
C MET A 105 -8.70 -1.04 -20.99
N ASP A 106 -10.03 -0.85 -21.00
CA ASP A 106 -10.89 -1.15 -22.14
C ASP A 106 -10.93 0.00 -23.14
N THR A 107 -10.95 -0.36 -24.40
CA THR A 107 -11.10 0.61 -25.51
C THR A 107 -12.57 0.73 -25.98
N ARG A 108 -13.46 -0.08 -25.44
CA ARG A 108 -14.90 -0.03 -25.74
C ARG A 108 -15.54 1.21 -25.09
N PRO A 109 -16.62 1.74 -25.65
CA PRO A 109 -17.34 2.85 -25.04
C PRO A 109 -17.94 2.45 -23.69
N HIS A 110 -17.56 3.12 -22.62
CA HIS A 110 -18.03 2.93 -21.25
C HIS A 110 -18.28 4.29 -20.56
N LEU A 111 -18.89 4.27 -19.38
CA LEU A 111 -18.93 5.46 -18.54
C LEU A 111 -17.52 5.72 -17.97
N ASP A 112 -17.08 6.98 -18.01
CA ASP A 112 -15.82 7.36 -17.39
C ASP A 112 -15.91 7.19 -15.86
N PRO A 113 -15.18 6.23 -15.27
CA PRO A 113 -15.28 5.94 -13.84
C PRO A 113 -14.96 7.14 -12.93
N LEU A 114 -14.05 8.03 -13.36
CA LEU A 114 -13.63 9.19 -12.58
C LEU A 114 -14.68 10.31 -12.51
N THR A 115 -15.65 10.28 -13.43
CA THR A 115 -16.76 11.23 -13.48
C THR A 115 -18.07 10.68 -12.94
N CYS A 116 -18.03 9.53 -12.25
CA CYS A 116 -19.19 8.91 -11.63
C CYS A 116 -19.13 8.97 -10.11
N ASP A 117 -20.29 9.06 -9.45
CA ASP A 117 -20.45 8.75 -8.04
C ASP A 117 -21.10 7.38 -7.86
N TYR A 118 -20.74 6.66 -6.80
CA TYR A 118 -21.08 5.26 -6.54
C TYR A 118 -21.86 5.14 -5.25
N PHE A 119 -23.02 4.45 -5.30
CA PHE A 119 -23.88 4.24 -4.13
C PHE A 119 -24.10 2.74 -3.93
N PHE A 120 -23.79 2.25 -2.73
CA PHE A 120 -24.02 0.88 -2.30
C PHE A 120 -25.08 0.86 -1.22
N VAL A 121 -26.21 0.21 -1.50
CA VAL A 121 -27.30 0.06 -0.54
C VAL A 121 -27.38 -1.41 -0.14
N VAL A 122 -26.97 -1.73 1.09
CA VAL A 122 -26.90 -3.10 1.60
C VAL A 122 -28.09 -3.37 2.51
N ARG A 123 -28.80 -4.47 2.27
CA ARG A 123 -29.96 -4.91 3.06
C ARG A 123 -29.81 -6.38 3.42
N THR A 124 -30.01 -6.72 4.66
CA THR A 124 -29.97 -8.09 5.18
C THR A 124 -31.00 -8.29 6.29
N ALA A 125 -31.37 -9.55 6.52
CA ALA A 125 -32.20 -9.94 7.65
C ALA A 125 -31.38 -10.15 8.95
N SER A 126 -30.04 -10.22 8.86
CA SER A 126 -29.17 -10.34 10.04
C SER A 126 -29.11 -9.00 10.79
N PRO A 127 -28.99 -9.00 12.13
CA PRO A 127 -28.87 -7.76 12.91
C PRO A 127 -27.57 -6.98 12.64
N MET A 128 -26.54 -7.63 12.17
CA MET A 128 -25.25 -7.05 11.76
C MET A 128 -24.78 -7.72 10.48
N ILE A 129 -24.15 -6.98 9.62
CA ILE A 129 -23.50 -7.48 8.41
C ILE A 129 -22.06 -6.96 8.38
N GLY A 130 -21.14 -7.84 8.15
CA GLY A 130 -19.71 -7.56 8.02
C GLY A 130 -19.08 -8.60 7.10
N GLY A 131 -17.78 -8.50 6.97
CA GLY A 131 -16.96 -9.40 6.17
C GLY A 131 -16.70 -8.89 4.76
N PRO A 132 -15.44 -9.03 4.31
CA PRO A 132 -14.97 -8.57 3.00
C PRO A 132 -15.51 -9.42 1.85
N SER A 133 -16.21 -10.50 2.16
CA SER A 133 -16.57 -11.57 1.22
C SER A 133 -17.56 -11.19 0.11
N ALA A 134 -18.11 -9.97 0.14
CA ALA A 134 -18.94 -9.41 -0.90
C ALA A 134 -18.15 -8.51 -1.89
N GLY A 135 -16.87 -8.26 -1.62
CA GLY A 135 -16.04 -7.32 -2.38
C GLY A 135 -15.98 -7.66 -3.88
N ALA A 136 -15.73 -8.93 -4.21
CA ALA A 136 -15.67 -9.37 -5.59
C ALA A 136 -17.02 -9.19 -6.31
N MET A 137 -18.16 -9.48 -5.64
CA MET A 137 -19.50 -9.27 -6.23
C MET A 137 -19.80 -7.78 -6.43
N MET A 138 -19.39 -6.91 -5.49
CA MET A 138 -19.52 -5.46 -5.66
C MET A 138 -18.70 -4.96 -6.85
N THR A 139 -17.49 -5.49 -7.07
CA THR A 139 -16.64 -5.14 -8.21
C THR A 139 -17.30 -5.53 -9.52
N VAL A 140 -17.81 -6.77 -9.64
CA VAL A 140 -18.57 -7.23 -10.82
C VAL A 140 -19.78 -6.35 -11.08
N ALA A 141 -20.52 -5.96 -10.04
CA ALA A 141 -21.67 -5.08 -10.17
C ALA A 141 -21.30 -3.68 -10.67
N VAL A 142 -20.22 -3.08 -10.15
CA VAL A 142 -19.73 -1.77 -10.62
C VAL A 142 -19.33 -1.83 -12.10
N ILE A 143 -18.52 -2.83 -12.48
CA ILE A 143 -18.08 -3.02 -13.87
C ILE A 143 -19.29 -3.19 -14.79
N SER A 144 -20.26 -4.01 -14.40
CA SER A 144 -21.46 -4.23 -15.22
C SER A 144 -22.23 -2.93 -15.52
N LEU A 145 -22.26 -2.00 -14.55
CA LEU A 145 -22.93 -0.71 -14.73
C LEU A 145 -22.08 0.27 -15.56
N LEU A 146 -20.76 0.29 -15.38
CA LEU A 146 -19.87 1.13 -16.17
C LEU A 146 -19.89 0.71 -17.64
N GLU A 147 -19.80 -0.59 -17.92
CA GLU A 147 -19.77 -1.19 -19.25
C GLU A 147 -21.17 -1.40 -19.87
N ASN A 148 -22.23 -1.22 -19.08
CA ASN A 148 -23.61 -1.54 -19.46
C ASN A 148 -23.80 -3.03 -19.82
N TRP A 149 -23.20 -3.93 -19.07
CA TRP A 149 -23.36 -5.38 -19.24
C TRP A 149 -24.47 -5.92 -18.34
N THR A 150 -25.21 -6.90 -18.85
CA THR A 150 -26.28 -7.55 -18.07
C THR A 150 -25.69 -8.71 -17.27
N LEU A 151 -26.02 -8.78 -15.98
CA LEU A 151 -25.64 -9.88 -15.10
C LEU A 151 -26.61 -11.06 -15.18
N ASP A 152 -26.09 -12.28 -15.15
CA ASP A 152 -26.88 -13.50 -14.96
C ASP A 152 -27.38 -13.59 -13.52
N ASN A 153 -28.67 -13.53 -13.32
CA ASN A 153 -29.33 -13.56 -12.01
C ASN A 153 -29.33 -14.94 -11.35
N THR A 154 -28.97 -15.99 -12.08
CA THR A 154 -28.89 -17.36 -11.53
C THR A 154 -27.48 -17.70 -11.01
N THR A 155 -26.52 -16.83 -11.25
CA THR A 155 -25.15 -16.93 -10.73
C THR A 155 -24.99 -16.10 -9.45
N VAL A 156 -24.46 -16.71 -8.41
CA VAL A 156 -24.09 -16.05 -7.16
C VAL A 156 -22.63 -16.33 -6.86
N MET A 157 -21.94 -15.38 -6.25
CA MET A 157 -20.54 -15.56 -5.89
C MET A 157 -20.24 -15.12 -4.47
N THR A 158 -19.12 -15.60 -3.95
CA THR A 158 -18.50 -15.09 -2.74
C THR A 158 -16.98 -15.01 -2.95
N GLY A 159 -16.36 -13.98 -2.40
CA GLY A 159 -14.92 -13.77 -2.48
C GLY A 159 -14.58 -12.35 -2.03
N MET A 160 -13.47 -12.18 -1.33
CA MET A 160 -12.96 -10.84 -1.09
C MET A 160 -12.26 -10.35 -2.36
N ILE A 161 -12.27 -9.04 -2.56
CA ILE A 161 -11.52 -8.43 -3.66
C ILE A 161 -10.15 -7.98 -3.16
N ASN A 162 -9.12 -8.35 -3.91
CA ASN A 162 -7.76 -7.85 -3.69
C ASN A 162 -7.48 -6.66 -4.63
N PRO A 163 -6.54 -5.80 -4.26
CA PRO A 163 -6.23 -4.60 -5.03
C PRO A 163 -5.77 -4.84 -6.47
N ASP A 164 -5.21 -6.03 -6.75
CA ASP A 164 -4.78 -6.44 -8.09
C ASP A 164 -5.92 -7.05 -8.95
N GLY A 165 -7.13 -7.11 -8.41
CA GLY A 165 -8.28 -7.72 -9.07
C GLY A 165 -8.38 -9.24 -8.86
N SER A 166 -7.48 -9.87 -8.12
CA SER A 166 -7.62 -11.27 -7.73
C SER A 166 -8.70 -11.45 -6.67
N ILE A 167 -9.26 -12.66 -6.58
CA ILE A 167 -10.34 -12.99 -5.64
C ILE A 167 -9.73 -13.82 -4.50
N GLY A 168 -9.73 -13.22 -3.31
CA GLY A 168 -9.15 -13.82 -2.12
C GLY A 168 -10.09 -14.77 -1.38
N PRO A 169 -9.51 -15.60 -0.48
CA PRO A 169 -10.21 -16.65 0.22
C PRO A 169 -11.23 -16.11 1.24
N ILE A 170 -12.23 -16.94 1.55
CA ILE A 170 -13.30 -16.61 2.49
C ILE A 170 -13.69 -17.82 3.35
N GLY A 171 -14.40 -17.56 4.45
CA GLY A 171 -14.94 -18.62 5.32
C GLY A 171 -16.39 -18.98 5.04
N GLY A 172 -16.82 -20.13 5.59
CA GLY A 172 -18.23 -20.53 5.68
C GLY A 172 -18.90 -20.90 4.34
N ILE A 173 -18.17 -21.39 3.35
CA ILE A 173 -18.67 -21.70 2.00
C ILE A 173 -19.92 -22.56 2.01
N PRO A 174 -20.06 -23.68 2.80
CA PRO A 174 -21.28 -24.49 2.79
C PRO A 174 -22.53 -23.69 3.17
N TYR A 175 -22.45 -22.87 4.21
CA TYR A 175 -23.57 -22.03 4.65
C TYR A 175 -23.93 -20.97 3.58
N LYS A 176 -22.95 -20.46 2.86
CA LYS A 176 -23.17 -19.52 1.76
C LYS A 176 -23.82 -20.16 0.54
N ILE A 177 -23.53 -21.44 0.26
CA ILE A 177 -24.21 -22.23 -0.75
C ILE A 177 -25.68 -22.42 -0.36
N ASP A 178 -25.96 -22.75 0.91
CA ASP A 178 -27.34 -22.89 1.41
C ASP A 178 -28.11 -21.58 1.23
N ALA A 179 -27.48 -20.45 1.54
CA ALA A 179 -28.08 -19.13 1.33
C ALA A 179 -28.33 -18.84 -0.15
N ALA A 180 -27.38 -19.14 -1.04
CA ALA A 180 -27.52 -18.90 -2.48
C ALA A 180 -28.64 -19.74 -3.09
N HIS A 181 -28.81 -20.99 -2.62
CA HIS A 181 -29.93 -21.83 -3.06
C HIS A 181 -31.29 -21.19 -2.73
N SER A 182 -31.42 -20.51 -1.59
CA SER A 182 -32.67 -19.88 -1.15
C SER A 182 -33.19 -18.80 -2.10
N VAL A 183 -32.32 -18.24 -2.95
CA VAL A 183 -32.66 -17.22 -3.97
C VAL A 183 -32.70 -17.80 -5.38
N GLY A 184 -32.62 -19.12 -5.52
CA GLY A 184 -32.73 -19.83 -6.78
C GLY A 184 -31.45 -19.84 -7.62
N ALA A 185 -30.29 -19.67 -7.00
CA ALA A 185 -29.01 -19.79 -7.69
C ALA A 185 -28.82 -21.22 -8.22
N THR A 186 -28.39 -21.32 -9.46
CA THR A 186 -28.00 -22.60 -10.09
C THR A 186 -26.51 -22.73 -10.24
N ARG A 187 -25.77 -21.60 -10.13
CA ARG A 187 -24.33 -21.53 -10.22
C ARG A 187 -23.75 -20.73 -9.05
N PHE A 188 -22.67 -21.25 -8.47
CA PHE A 188 -21.99 -20.60 -7.34
C PHE A 188 -20.50 -20.49 -7.62
N LEU A 189 -19.97 -19.26 -7.57
CA LEU A 189 -18.54 -19.01 -7.78
C LEU A 189 -17.83 -18.87 -6.42
N ILE A 190 -16.69 -19.57 -6.30
CA ILE A 190 -15.84 -19.57 -5.10
C ILE A 190 -14.40 -19.17 -5.49
N PRO A 191 -13.62 -18.64 -4.54
CA PRO A 191 -12.21 -18.38 -4.79
C PRO A 191 -11.44 -19.66 -5.15
N LYS A 192 -10.46 -19.55 -6.04
CA LYS A 192 -9.58 -20.65 -6.46
C LYS A 192 -8.89 -21.29 -5.24
N GLY A 193 -8.81 -22.63 -5.22
CA GLY A 193 -8.22 -23.41 -4.14
C GLY A 193 -9.16 -23.71 -2.97
N GLN A 194 -10.41 -23.24 -2.97
CA GLN A 194 -11.38 -23.46 -1.88
C GLN A 194 -12.44 -24.53 -2.20
N THR A 195 -12.08 -25.56 -2.93
CA THR A 195 -12.96 -26.71 -3.25
C THR A 195 -13.19 -27.66 -2.09
N THR A 196 -12.50 -27.45 -0.97
CA THR A 196 -12.66 -28.28 0.23
C THR A 196 -12.91 -27.44 1.47
N TYR A 197 -13.64 -28.02 2.43
CA TYR A 197 -13.84 -27.44 3.76
C TYR A 197 -13.71 -28.51 4.84
N THR A 198 -13.41 -28.09 6.07
CA THR A 198 -13.29 -28.98 7.22
C THR A 198 -14.51 -28.85 8.10
N GLU A 199 -15.17 -29.99 8.35
CA GLU A 199 -16.30 -30.12 9.29
C GLU A 199 -15.83 -30.86 10.52
N MET A 200 -16.19 -30.36 11.73
CA MET A 200 -15.92 -31.05 12.99
C MET A 200 -17.06 -32.00 13.28
N ILE A 201 -16.82 -33.30 13.14
CA ILE A 201 -17.81 -34.32 13.45
C ILE A 201 -17.64 -34.77 14.91
N THR A 202 -18.75 -34.76 15.65
CA THR A 202 -18.80 -35.26 17.03
C THR A 202 -19.55 -36.55 17.06
N GLU A 203 -18.87 -37.64 17.42
CA GLU A 203 -19.45 -38.96 17.64
C GLU A 203 -19.58 -39.23 19.11
N TYR A 204 -20.73 -39.82 19.49
CA TYR A 204 -20.99 -40.26 20.84
C TYR A 204 -20.95 -41.79 20.88
N GLN A 205 -20.05 -42.35 21.68
CA GLN A 205 -19.96 -43.79 21.90
C GLN A 205 -20.31 -44.11 23.35
N ASN A 206 -21.25 -45.03 23.54
CA ASN A 206 -21.58 -45.54 24.87
C ASN A 206 -20.77 -46.80 25.17
N ILE A 207 -19.73 -46.67 25.98
CA ILE A 207 -18.88 -47.78 26.41
C ILE A 207 -19.14 -48.04 27.89
N ASN A 208 -19.79 -49.15 28.20
CA ASN A 208 -20.14 -49.58 29.59
C ASN A 208 -20.95 -48.54 30.40
N GLY A 209 -21.87 -47.81 29.75
CA GLY A 209 -22.70 -46.81 30.40
C GLY A 209 -22.06 -45.42 30.51
N ILE A 210 -20.83 -45.25 30.04
CA ILE A 210 -20.15 -43.95 29.94
C ILE A 210 -20.23 -43.46 28.51
N ILE A 211 -20.77 -42.24 28.30
CA ILE A 211 -20.84 -41.61 27.00
C ILE A 211 -19.49 -40.92 26.74
N TRP A 212 -18.77 -41.45 25.77
CA TRP A 212 -17.55 -40.83 25.23
C TRP A 212 -17.93 -39.96 24.06
N GLN A 213 -17.48 -38.72 24.10
CA GLN A 213 -17.58 -37.76 22.99
C GLN A 213 -16.23 -37.68 22.30
N ASN A 214 -16.20 -38.02 21.02
CA ASN A 214 -15.00 -37.85 20.17
C ASN A 214 -15.31 -36.86 19.07
N THR A 215 -14.54 -35.77 18.99
CA THR A 215 -14.68 -34.76 17.96
C THR A 215 -13.42 -34.77 17.09
N TYR A 216 -13.61 -34.94 15.79
CA TYR A 216 -12.51 -35.00 14.84
C TYR A 216 -12.84 -34.24 13.54
N PRO A 217 -11.85 -33.65 12.88
CA PRO A 217 -12.07 -32.95 11.62
C PRO A 217 -12.26 -33.92 10.45
N VAL A 218 -13.21 -33.62 9.57
CA VAL A 218 -13.44 -34.37 8.34
C VAL A 218 -13.40 -33.35 7.16
N THR A 219 -12.52 -33.60 6.20
CA THR A 219 -12.48 -32.79 4.97
C THR A 219 -13.56 -33.24 3.99
N ARG A 220 -14.35 -32.29 3.50
CA ARG A 220 -15.41 -32.52 2.53
C ARG A 220 -15.20 -31.67 1.28
N ASN A 221 -15.77 -32.12 0.17
CA ASN A 221 -15.72 -31.41 -1.09
C ASN A 221 -16.94 -30.47 -1.25
N VAL A 222 -16.66 -29.21 -1.59
CA VAL A 222 -17.67 -28.15 -1.73
C VAL A 222 -18.56 -28.42 -2.95
N THR A 223 -17.97 -28.85 -4.08
CA THR A 223 -18.71 -29.13 -5.32
C THR A 223 -19.67 -30.31 -5.14
N GLU A 224 -19.21 -31.37 -4.46
CA GLU A 224 -20.05 -32.53 -4.14
C GLU A 224 -21.20 -32.13 -3.18
N TYR A 225 -20.92 -31.26 -2.20
CA TYR A 225 -21.93 -30.75 -1.28
C TYR A 225 -23.04 -30.00 -2.03
N ALA A 226 -22.69 -29.04 -2.89
CA ALA A 226 -23.62 -28.22 -3.66
C ALA A 226 -24.45 -29.06 -4.64
N GLN A 227 -23.78 -29.94 -5.36
CA GLN A 227 -24.43 -30.81 -6.35
C GLN A 227 -25.41 -31.78 -5.72
N THR A 228 -25.01 -32.44 -4.62
CA THR A 228 -25.82 -33.46 -3.97
C THR A 228 -27.07 -32.90 -3.28
N ASN A 229 -26.92 -31.74 -2.59
CA ASN A 229 -28.00 -31.15 -1.84
C ASN A 229 -28.94 -30.30 -2.70
N TYR A 230 -28.41 -29.63 -3.75
CA TYR A 230 -29.13 -28.58 -4.45
C TYR A 230 -29.09 -28.68 -5.98
N GLY A 231 -28.31 -29.60 -6.55
CA GLY A 231 -28.06 -29.64 -8.01
C GLY A 231 -27.35 -28.42 -8.54
N MET A 232 -26.66 -27.67 -7.67
CA MET A 232 -25.97 -26.41 -7.98
C MET A 232 -24.56 -26.69 -8.48
N GLU A 233 -24.16 -26.02 -9.56
CA GLU A 233 -22.80 -26.08 -10.11
C GLU A 233 -21.88 -25.09 -9.35
N VAL A 234 -20.69 -25.55 -8.98
CA VAL A 234 -19.68 -24.72 -8.32
C VAL A 234 -18.45 -24.57 -9.21
N PHE A 235 -18.01 -23.33 -9.43
CA PHE A 235 -16.83 -23.00 -10.20
C PHE A 235 -15.84 -22.18 -9.37
N GLU A 236 -14.57 -22.47 -9.55
CA GLU A 236 -13.48 -21.68 -8.99
C GLU A 236 -13.20 -20.49 -9.91
N VAL A 237 -12.96 -19.33 -9.31
CA VAL A 237 -12.57 -18.09 -9.98
C VAL A 237 -11.31 -17.53 -9.31
N GLU A 238 -10.35 -17.14 -10.12
CA GLU A 238 -9.07 -16.62 -9.63
C GLU A 238 -9.08 -15.09 -9.54
N ASP A 239 -9.73 -14.44 -10.50
CA ASP A 239 -9.80 -12.99 -10.60
C ASP A 239 -11.17 -12.51 -11.09
N ILE A 240 -11.31 -11.18 -11.21
CA ILE A 240 -12.55 -10.54 -11.65
C ILE A 240 -12.90 -10.88 -13.11
N ASN A 241 -11.91 -11.11 -13.98
CA ASN A 241 -12.17 -11.50 -15.38
C ASN A 241 -12.85 -12.87 -15.45
N ASP A 242 -12.37 -13.82 -14.64
CA ASP A 242 -13.03 -15.13 -14.52
C ASP A 242 -14.48 -14.99 -14.07
N ALA A 243 -14.73 -14.18 -13.03
CA ALA A 243 -16.06 -13.96 -12.52
C ALA A 243 -16.97 -13.27 -13.57
N LEU A 244 -16.47 -12.26 -14.26
CA LEU A 244 -17.20 -11.54 -15.31
C LEU A 244 -17.63 -12.48 -16.45
N LEU A 245 -16.79 -13.44 -16.83
CA LEU A 245 -17.13 -14.42 -17.85
C LEU A 245 -18.41 -15.20 -17.48
N TYR A 246 -18.52 -15.65 -16.23
CA TYR A 246 -19.71 -16.38 -15.76
C TYR A 246 -20.95 -15.50 -15.61
N PHE A 247 -20.77 -14.24 -15.18
CA PHE A 247 -21.89 -13.32 -14.96
C PHE A 247 -22.41 -12.65 -16.22
N THR A 248 -21.52 -12.37 -17.19
CA THR A 248 -21.85 -11.49 -18.33
C THR A 248 -21.54 -12.11 -19.70
N GLY A 249 -20.68 -13.12 -19.73
CA GLY A 249 -20.09 -13.64 -20.96
C GLY A 249 -19.00 -12.75 -21.56
N TRP A 250 -18.59 -11.68 -20.88
CA TRP A 250 -17.56 -10.73 -21.30
C TRP A 250 -16.36 -10.76 -20.37
N THR A 251 -15.19 -10.46 -20.91
CA THR A 251 -13.95 -10.26 -20.16
C THR A 251 -13.20 -9.05 -20.70
N PHE A 252 -12.30 -8.50 -19.92
CA PHE A 252 -11.35 -7.52 -20.43
C PHE A 252 -10.23 -8.22 -21.20
N PRO A 253 -9.71 -7.59 -22.27
CA PRO A 253 -8.59 -8.15 -23.01
C PRO A 253 -7.34 -8.19 -22.09
N VAL A 254 -6.66 -9.33 -22.09
CA VAL A 254 -5.33 -9.43 -21.48
C VAL A 254 -4.36 -8.75 -22.44
N LYS A 255 -3.68 -7.70 -21.98
CA LYS A 255 -2.63 -7.04 -22.76
C LYS A 255 -1.40 -7.94 -22.78
N GLU A 256 -0.85 -8.14 -23.98
CA GLU A 256 0.39 -8.90 -24.14
C GLU A 256 1.56 -8.15 -23.50
N SER A 257 2.34 -8.87 -22.73
CA SER A 257 3.57 -8.35 -22.14
C SER A 257 4.65 -8.24 -23.24
N PRO A 258 5.35 -7.11 -23.38
CA PRO A 258 6.43 -7.00 -24.36
C PRO A 258 7.60 -7.91 -23.97
N ASP A 259 8.28 -8.45 -24.99
CA ASP A 259 9.43 -9.36 -24.80
C ASP A 259 10.63 -8.66 -24.12
N LYS A 260 10.79 -7.34 -24.31
CA LYS A 260 11.90 -6.56 -23.73
C LYS A 260 11.39 -5.26 -23.12
N ILE A 261 11.71 -5.05 -21.84
CA ILE A 261 11.33 -3.87 -21.06
C ILE A 261 12.40 -2.76 -21.14
N THR A 262 13.68 -3.10 -21.31
CA THR A 262 14.78 -2.13 -21.35
C THR A 262 14.84 -1.43 -22.70
N THR A 263 15.00 -0.10 -22.69
CA THR A 263 15.17 0.77 -23.88
C THR A 263 16.63 1.19 -24.03
N GLU A 264 17.00 1.68 -25.21
CA GLU A 264 18.34 2.25 -25.44
C GLU A 264 18.62 3.46 -24.54
N ASP A 265 17.62 4.29 -24.24
CA ASP A 265 17.76 5.46 -23.36
C ASP A 265 18.04 5.00 -21.92
N TYR A 266 17.31 3.98 -21.44
CA TYR A 266 17.55 3.37 -20.13
C TYR A 266 18.94 2.75 -20.03
N ILE A 267 19.36 1.99 -21.06
CA ILE A 267 20.70 1.38 -21.14
C ILE A 267 21.78 2.46 -21.11
N THR A 268 21.60 3.54 -21.88
CA THR A 268 22.54 4.67 -21.95
C THR A 268 22.69 5.36 -20.56
N ALA A 269 21.63 5.40 -19.76
CA ALA A 269 21.67 5.96 -18.42
C ALA A 269 22.32 5.01 -17.40
N MET A 270 21.95 3.71 -17.43
CA MET A 270 22.32 2.76 -16.39
C MET A 270 23.70 2.10 -16.59
N LYS A 271 24.11 1.83 -17.82
CA LYS A 271 25.36 1.15 -18.12
C LYS A 271 26.61 1.86 -17.58
N PRO A 272 26.78 3.21 -17.72
CA PRO A 272 27.93 3.90 -17.13
C PRO A 272 28.00 3.77 -15.61
N LEU A 273 26.85 3.83 -14.92
CA LEU A 273 26.77 3.63 -13.49
C LEU A 273 27.17 2.20 -13.10
N ALA A 274 26.59 1.20 -13.75
CA ALA A 274 26.91 -0.22 -13.50
C ALA A 274 28.41 -0.50 -13.73
N THR A 275 29.02 0.09 -14.79
CA THR A 275 30.45 -0.05 -15.08
C THR A 275 31.30 0.55 -13.94
N SER A 276 30.99 1.78 -13.53
CA SER A 276 31.75 2.45 -12.46
C SER A 276 31.65 1.68 -11.14
N LEU A 277 30.44 1.28 -10.74
CA LEU A 277 30.23 0.58 -9.46
C LEU A 277 30.86 -0.82 -9.45
N LEU A 278 30.83 -1.52 -10.57
CA LEU A 278 31.48 -2.84 -10.68
C LEU A 278 33.01 -2.70 -10.55
N ASP A 279 33.60 -1.67 -11.16
CA ASP A 279 35.05 -1.41 -11.04
C ASP A 279 35.42 -0.95 -9.62
N ASP A 280 34.61 -0.08 -8.99
CA ASP A 280 34.81 0.37 -7.61
C ASP A 280 34.68 -0.82 -6.62
N ALA A 281 33.71 -1.71 -6.83
CA ALA A 281 33.51 -2.91 -6.03
C ALA A 281 34.71 -3.88 -6.16
N ARG A 282 35.21 -4.10 -7.38
CA ARG A 282 36.42 -4.91 -7.62
C ARG A 282 37.63 -4.34 -6.87
N GLN A 283 37.83 -3.02 -6.96
CA GLN A 283 38.95 -2.38 -6.30
C GLN A 283 38.82 -2.42 -4.76
N SER A 284 37.62 -2.17 -4.24
CA SER A 284 37.33 -2.20 -2.79
C SER A 284 37.51 -3.59 -2.23
N TYR A 285 37.00 -4.62 -2.94
CA TYR A 285 37.21 -6.04 -2.57
C TYR A 285 38.70 -6.42 -2.54
N GLN A 286 39.47 -6.06 -3.55
CA GLN A 286 40.91 -6.35 -3.60
C GLN A 286 41.64 -5.67 -2.44
N ASN A 287 41.31 -4.41 -2.14
CA ASN A 287 41.91 -3.67 -1.04
C ASN A 287 41.55 -4.30 0.32
N ALA A 288 40.29 -4.66 0.51
CA ALA A 288 39.80 -5.33 1.73
C ALA A 288 40.46 -6.70 1.93
N SER A 289 40.56 -7.52 0.86
CA SER A 289 41.19 -8.82 0.88
C SER A 289 42.69 -8.73 1.23
N ASN A 290 43.43 -7.82 0.58
CA ASN A 290 44.85 -7.59 0.88
C ASN A 290 45.04 -7.14 2.33
N LEU A 291 44.25 -6.16 2.77
CA LEU A 291 44.30 -5.64 4.14
C LEU A 291 44.00 -6.74 5.18
N PHE A 292 43.02 -7.58 4.92
CA PHE A 292 42.66 -8.70 5.80
C PHE A 292 43.76 -9.74 5.89
N ASN A 293 44.44 -10.08 4.79
CA ASN A 293 45.59 -10.99 4.78
C ASN A 293 46.77 -10.45 5.59
N ASP A 294 47.00 -9.14 5.56
CA ASP A 294 48.07 -8.46 6.29
C ASP A 294 47.69 -8.20 7.77
N THR A 295 46.41 -8.33 8.13
CA THR A 295 45.90 -8.01 9.46
C THR A 295 46.07 -9.19 10.42
N THR A 296 46.80 -8.99 11.50
CA THR A 296 46.82 -9.93 12.61
C THR A 296 45.74 -9.57 13.64
N ILE A 297 44.71 -10.42 13.70
CA ILE A 297 43.66 -10.25 14.72
C ILE A 297 44.25 -10.62 16.08
N PRO A 298 44.26 -9.71 17.10
CA PRO A 298 44.84 -9.99 18.37
C PRO A 298 44.19 -11.20 19.07
N ASN A 299 45.00 -12.02 19.78
CA ASN A 299 44.54 -13.26 20.45
C ASN A 299 43.46 -13.04 21.53
N ARG A 300 43.25 -11.79 21.99
CA ARG A 300 42.15 -11.43 22.89
C ARG A 300 40.75 -11.54 22.25
N TYR A 301 40.70 -11.57 20.93
CA TYR A 301 39.45 -11.76 20.22
C TYR A 301 39.23 -13.26 19.88
N PRO A 302 38.04 -13.83 20.14
CA PRO A 302 37.73 -15.19 19.76
C PRO A 302 37.92 -15.44 18.25
N ASN A 303 38.27 -16.68 17.87
CA ASN A 303 38.36 -17.06 16.45
C ASN A 303 37.08 -16.84 15.65
N TYR A 304 35.94 -16.76 16.34
CA TYR A 304 34.66 -16.41 15.76
C TYR A 304 34.72 -15.09 14.96
N TYR A 305 35.41 -14.06 15.46
CA TYR A 305 35.51 -12.79 14.70
C TYR A 305 36.32 -12.93 13.41
N ARG A 306 37.35 -13.76 13.38
CA ARG A 306 38.08 -14.04 12.13
C ARG A 306 37.16 -14.73 11.11
N ASN A 307 36.40 -15.74 11.54
CA ASN A 307 35.48 -16.46 10.65
C ASN A 307 34.41 -15.50 10.11
N GLN A 308 33.85 -14.67 10.96
CA GLN A 308 32.84 -13.68 10.58
C GLN A 308 33.36 -12.68 9.53
N VAL A 309 34.57 -12.14 9.71
CA VAL A 309 35.20 -11.25 8.70
C VAL A 309 35.48 -12.01 7.40
N THR A 310 35.89 -13.28 7.50
CA THR A 310 36.08 -14.15 6.32
C THR A 310 34.76 -14.36 5.59
N ASP A 311 33.66 -14.58 6.30
CA ASP A 311 32.34 -14.77 5.71
C ASP A 311 31.87 -13.51 4.97
N PHE A 312 32.09 -12.30 5.53
CA PHE A 312 31.80 -11.04 4.83
C PHE A 312 32.64 -10.89 3.56
N LEU A 313 33.94 -11.24 3.62
CA LEU A 313 34.80 -11.16 2.45
C LEU A 313 34.39 -12.17 1.34
N ASN A 314 33.96 -13.36 1.73
CA ASN A 314 33.41 -14.35 0.78
C ASN A 314 32.10 -13.83 0.17
N THR A 315 31.20 -13.28 1.00
CA THR A 315 29.94 -12.70 0.52
C THR A 315 30.20 -11.54 -0.45
N ALA A 316 31.18 -10.67 -0.15
CA ALA A 316 31.58 -9.61 -1.06
C ALA A 316 32.06 -10.14 -2.42
N SER A 317 32.82 -11.25 -2.42
CA SER A 317 33.28 -11.93 -3.62
C SER A 317 32.11 -12.52 -4.43
N ASP A 318 31.21 -13.23 -3.75
CA ASP A 318 30.05 -13.84 -4.40
C ASP A 318 29.15 -12.76 -5.04
N ARG A 319 28.92 -11.63 -4.33
CA ARG A 319 28.17 -10.49 -4.87
C ARG A 319 28.86 -9.83 -6.07
N LEU A 320 30.19 -9.80 -6.06
CA LEU A 320 30.99 -9.27 -7.19
C LEU A 320 30.87 -10.15 -8.42
N ASP A 321 30.90 -11.49 -8.24
CA ASP A 321 30.70 -12.45 -9.32
C ASP A 321 29.27 -12.37 -9.86
N GLU A 322 28.26 -12.28 -9.00
CA GLU A 322 26.87 -12.04 -9.40
C GLU A 322 26.74 -10.74 -10.19
N SER A 323 27.37 -9.65 -9.70
CA SER A 323 27.34 -8.35 -10.41
C SER A 323 27.96 -8.44 -11.79
N SER A 324 29.10 -9.13 -11.92
CA SER A 324 29.75 -9.33 -13.23
C SER A 324 28.87 -10.13 -14.18
N HIS A 325 28.24 -11.19 -13.69
CA HIS A 325 27.27 -11.98 -14.46
C HIS A 325 26.12 -11.13 -15.00
N TRP A 326 25.45 -10.37 -14.13
CA TRP A 326 24.33 -9.52 -14.55
C TRP A 326 24.74 -8.35 -15.46
N TYR A 327 25.97 -7.85 -15.32
CA TYR A 327 26.54 -6.87 -16.24
C TYR A 327 26.69 -7.43 -17.65
N ASP A 328 27.19 -8.66 -17.76
CA ASP A 328 27.39 -9.37 -19.03
C ASP A 328 26.06 -9.72 -19.70
N GLU A 329 25.00 -9.97 -18.91
CA GLU A 329 23.62 -10.20 -19.37
C GLU A 329 22.87 -8.90 -19.69
N GLU A 330 23.52 -7.72 -19.62
CA GLU A 330 22.96 -6.39 -19.85
C GLU A 330 21.82 -6.00 -18.85
N VAL A 331 21.77 -6.61 -17.68
CA VAL A 331 20.82 -6.31 -16.58
C VAL A 331 21.50 -5.35 -15.60
N TYR A 332 21.60 -4.08 -16.01
CA TYR A 332 22.52 -3.13 -15.38
C TYR A 332 22.10 -2.70 -13.98
N TYR A 333 20.80 -2.56 -13.68
CA TYR A 333 20.38 -2.20 -12.33
C TYR A 333 20.68 -3.31 -11.32
N THR A 334 20.45 -4.58 -11.69
CA THR A 334 20.81 -5.71 -10.84
C THR A 334 22.31 -5.80 -10.60
N SER A 335 23.12 -5.60 -11.64
CA SER A 335 24.58 -5.50 -11.52
C SER A 335 24.98 -4.38 -10.55
N THR A 336 24.38 -3.19 -10.68
CA THR A 336 24.57 -2.06 -9.77
C THR A 336 24.22 -2.43 -8.32
N SER A 337 23.09 -3.11 -8.09
CA SER A 337 22.64 -3.53 -6.76
C SER A 337 23.58 -4.55 -6.12
N LYS A 338 24.09 -5.52 -6.90
CA LYS A 338 25.05 -6.53 -6.41
C LYS A 338 26.42 -5.90 -6.14
N SER A 339 26.90 -4.98 -7.00
CA SER A 339 28.11 -4.18 -6.74
C SER A 339 28.02 -3.38 -5.45
N PHE A 340 26.88 -2.72 -5.23
CA PHE A 340 26.62 -1.94 -4.03
C PHE A 340 26.70 -2.81 -2.75
N GLN A 341 26.14 -4.01 -2.77
CA GLN A 341 26.22 -4.95 -1.64
C GLN A 341 27.66 -5.40 -1.40
N SER A 342 28.43 -5.69 -2.48
CA SER A 342 29.87 -6.02 -2.37
C SER A 342 30.70 -4.88 -1.79
N LEU A 343 30.37 -3.62 -2.14
CA LEU A 343 31.03 -2.43 -1.57
C LEU A 343 30.80 -2.30 -0.07
N ILE A 344 29.56 -2.49 0.40
CA ILE A 344 29.24 -2.47 1.84
C ILE A 344 30.09 -3.47 2.61
N ASP A 345 30.10 -4.75 2.17
CA ASP A 345 30.82 -5.81 2.83
C ASP A 345 32.35 -5.56 2.79
N SER A 346 32.88 -5.08 1.66
CA SER A 346 34.30 -4.74 1.49
C SER A 346 34.72 -3.57 2.37
N HIS A 347 33.91 -2.53 2.49
CA HIS A 347 34.17 -1.40 3.36
C HIS A 347 34.09 -1.79 4.83
N PHE A 348 33.11 -2.64 5.20
CA PHE A 348 33.07 -3.20 6.55
C PHE A 348 34.33 -3.98 6.90
N VAL A 349 34.78 -4.88 6.01
CA VAL A 349 36.06 -5.63 6.21
C VAL A 349 37.23 -4.66 6.36
N THR A 350 37.29 -3.61 5.56
CA THR A 350 38.32 -2.58 5.67
C THR A 350 38.27 -1.87 7.02
N HIS A 351 37.10 -1.48 7.49
CA HIS A 351 36.93 -0.81 8.77
C HIS A 351 37.33 -1.70 9.96
N ILE A 352 36.90 -2.97 9.93
CA ILE A 352 37.20 -3.91 11.00
C ILE A 352 38.70 -4.30 11.08
N CYS A 353 39.37 -4.42 9.92
CA CYS A 353 40.82 -4.63 9.89
C CYS A 353 41.59 -3.44 10.50
N ARG A 354 41.19 -2.22 10.15
CA ARG A 354 41.74 -1.00 10.78
C ARG A 354 41.46 -0.94 12.27
N TYR A 355 40.27 -1.37 12.69
CA TYR A 355 39.90 -1.44 14.10
C TYR A 355 40.83 -2.42 14.88
N PHE A 356 41.10 -3.62 14.37
CA PHE A 356 41.98 -4.58 15.02
C PHE A 356 43.42 -4.12 15.13
N THR A 357 43.90 -3.34 14.15
CA THR A 357 45.29 -2.82 14.15
C THR A 357 45.45 -1.51 14.88
N SER A 358 44.37 -0.82 15.24
CA SER A 358 44.40 0.45 15.93
C SER A 358 44.73 0.29 17.43
N GLU A 359 45.65 1.13 17.94
CA GLU A 359 45.90 1.27 19.39
C GLU A 359 44.77 2.03 20.11
N ARG A 360 43.98 2.83 19.35
CA ARG A 360 42.89 3.69 19.85
C ARG A 360 41.58 3.33 19.16
N GLN A 361 41.07 2.16 19.48
CA GLN A 361 39.93 1.56 18.78
C GLN A 361 38.65 2.41 18.87
N GLU A 362 38.33 2.90 20.05
CA GLU A 362 37.14 3.74 20.29
C GLU A 362 37.24 5.08 19.52
N GLU A 363 38.42 5.75 19.59
CA GLU A 363 38.64 7.01 18.85
C GLU A 363 38.54 6.82 17.33
N LEU A 364 38.95 5.66 16.80
CA LEU A 364 38.81 5.32 15.38
C LEU A 364 37.33 5.24 14.98
N VAL A 365 36.52 4.48 15.73
CA VAL A 365 35.07 4.33 15.41
C VAL A 365 34.38 5.68 15.53
N GLN A 366 34.64 6.46 16.57
CA GLN A 366 34.09 7.81 16.73
C GLN A 366 34.50 8.74 15.58
N SER A 367 35.74 8.63 15.10
CA SER A 367 36.21 9.41 13.94
C SER A 367 35.47 9.05 12.65
N LEU A 368 35.23 7.76 12.42
CA LEU A 368 34.47 7.26 11.28
C LEU A 368 33.02 7.77 11.33
N ILE A 369 32.35 7.67 12.49
CA ILE A 369 31.00 8.23 12.67
C ILE A 369 31.00 9.73 12.33
N ASN A 370 31.91 10.51 12.90
CA ASN A 370 31.98 11.94 12.67
C ASN A 370 32.25 12.31 11.18
N GLN A 371 33.05 11.51 10.48
CA GLN A 371 33.30 11.67 9.06
C GLN A 371 32.04 11.37 8.24
N THR A 372 31.36 10.26 8.55
CA THR A 372 30.13 9.86 7.85
C THR A 372 29.00 10.87 8.09
N VAL A 373 28.89 11.42 9.31
CA VAL A 373 27.93 12.50 9.63
C VAL A 373 28.17 13.75 8.76
N ARG A 374 29.43 14.15 8.56
CA ARG A 374 29.75 15.30 7.68
C ARG A 374 29.35 15.02 6.22
N ASN A 375 29.64 13.82 5.73
CA ASN A 375 29.25 13.41 4.37
C ASN A 375 27.72 13.37 4.23
N TYR A 376 27.04 12.85 5.24
CA TYR A 376 25.59 12.84 5.32
C TYR A 376 25.01 14.26 5.22
N GLN A 377 25.52 15.21 6.00
CA GLN A 377 25.04 16.60 5.96
C GLN A 377 25.20 17.25 4.56
N ASN A 378 26.34 17.02 3.91
CA ASN A 378 26.60 17.57 2.57
C ASN A 378 25.61 16.97 1.53
N ASN A 379 25.39 15.65 1.56
CA ASN A 379 24.49 14.97 0.62
C ASN A 379 23.01 15.22 0.94
N THR A 380 22.66 15.48 2.21
CA THR A 380 21.34 15.94 2.62
C THR A 380 20.97 17.25 1.92
N GLU A 381 21.88 18.23 1.93
CA GLU A 381 21.67 19.50 1.24
C GLU A 381 21.58 19.30 -0.30
N LEU A 382 22.36 18.37 -0.85
CA LEU A 382 22.30 18.04 -2.27
C LEU A 382 20.93 17.44 -2.67
N ALA A 383 20.45 16.44 -1.92
CA ALA A 383 19.15 15.79 -2.18
C ALA A 383 17.96 16.75 -1.96
N LYS A 384 18.07 17.64 -0.96
CA LYS A 384 17.02 18.60 -0.63
C LYS A 384 16.88 19.69 -1.69
N ASN A 385 17.99 20.16 -2.24
CA ASN A 385 18.02 21.24 -3.22
C ASN A 385 17.98 20.74 -4.68
N ALA A 386 17.83 19.43 -4.89
CA ALA A 386 17.72 18.85 -6.22
C ALA A 386 16.42 19.29 -6.90
N SER A 387 16.54 19.84 -8.10
CA SER A 387 15.39 20.35 -8.84
C SER A 387 14.63 19.23 -9.54
N ILE A 388 13.32 19.26 -9.46
CA ILE A 388 12.44 18.34 -10.20
C ILE A 388 11.88 19.10 -11.40
N HIS A 389 12.23 18.64 -12.60
CA HIS A 389 11.84 19.28 -13.87
C HIS A 389 10.83 18.45 -14.66
N GLY A 390 10.64 17.18 -14.30
CA GLY A 390 9.75 16.26 -14.98
C GLY A 390 9.68 14.91 -14.28
N MET A 391 9.10 13.91 -14.94
CA MET A 391 8.80 12.61 -14.32
C MET A 391 10.05 11.77 -14.06
N VAL A 392 11.10 11.88 -14.86
CA VAL A 392 12.36 11.16 -14.61
C VAL A 392 13.10 11.78 -13.43
N THR A 393 13.21 13.12 -13.39
CA THR A 393 13.83 13.80 -12.26
C THR A 393 13.05 13.60 -10.96
N LEU A 394 11.72 13.51 -10.99
CA LEU A 394 10.90 13.14 -9.83
C LEU A 394 11.30 11.79 -9.24
N GLN A 395 11.44 10.75 -10.08
CA GLN A 395 11.86 9.43 -9.68
C GLN A 395 13.27 9.42 -9.07
N CYS A 396 14.20 10.07 -9.75
CA CYS A 396 15.61 10.13 -9.33
C CYS A 396 15.79 10.91 -8.02
N VAL A 397 15.11 12.05 -7.85
CA VAL A 397 15.14 12.84 -6.61
C VAL A 397 14.45 12.08 -5.48
N GLY A 398 13.32 11.43 -5.73
CA GLY A 398 12.65 10.60 -4.74
C GLY A 398 13.56 9.48 -4.23
N ALA A 399 14.19 8.74 -5.14
CA ALA A 399 15.18 7.73 -4.76
C ALA A 399 16.36 8.32 -3.97
N ALA A 400 16.92 9.45 -4.39
CA ALA A 400 18.02 10.11 -3.68
C ALA A 400 17.62 10.54 -2.26
N GLN A 401 16.42 11.09 -2.07
CA GLN A 401 15.88 11.47 -0.76
C GLN A 401 15.66 10.25 0.15
N GLN A 402 15.14 9.13 -0.40
CA GLN A 402 15.02 7.87 0.34
C GLN A 402 16.39 7.37 0.82
N ARG A 403 17.44 7.45 -0.01
CA ARG A 403 18.81 7.07 0.39
C ARG A 403 19.33 7.90 1.57
N ILE A 404 19.00 9.19 1.63
CA ILE A 404 19.32 10.04 2.79
C ILE A 404 18.55 9.61 4.04
N SER A 405 17.27 9.25 3.93
CA SER A 405 16.47 8.75 5.05
C SER A 405 17.04 7.43 5.59
N GLU A 406 17.38 6.50 4.71
CA GLU A 406 18.02 5.23 5.08
C GLU A 406 19.39 5.45 5.74
N ALA A 407 20.24 6.33 5.19
CA ALA A 407 21.54 6.67 5.77
C ALA A 407 21.40 7.26 7.18
N ALA A 408 20.39 8.07 7.44
CA ALA A 408 20.09 8.60 8.76
C ALA A 408 19.79 7.50 9.78
N SER A 409 19.00 6.48 9.37
CA SER A 409 18.70 5.32 10.22
C SER A 409 19.96 4.55 10.58
N TYR A 410 20.77 4.18 9.59
CA TYR A 410 22.04 3.47 9.82
C TYR A 410 23.03 4.28 10.68
N LEU A 411 23.12 5.60 10.50
CA LEU A 411 23.93 6.46 11.35
C LEU A 411 23.43 6.49 12.80
N SER A 412 22.13 6.50 13.01
CA SER A 412 21.53 6.41 14.34
C SER A 412 21.85 5.09 15.01
N GLU A 413 21.73 3.99 14.27
CA GLU A 413 22.08 2.65 14.75
C GLU A 413 23.58 2.51 15.02
N ALA A 414 24.44 3.06 14.15
CA ALA A 414 25.88 3.09 14.36
C ALA A 414 26.25 3.81 15.67
N ASN A 415 25.63 4.96 15.91
CA ASN A 415 25.87 5.71 17.16
C ASN A 415 25.34 4.96 18.40
N THR A 416 24.16 4.33 18.30
CA THR A 416 23.59 3.52 19.39
C THR A 416 24.49 2.32 19.71
N SER A 417 24.97 1.61 18.69
CA SER A 417 25.89 0.47 18.82
C SER A 417 27.22 0.91 19.40
N PHE A 418 27.75 2.06 18.98
CA PHE A 418 28.95 2.67 19.53
C PHE A 418 28.84 2.95 21.05
N LEU A 419 27.72 3.58 21.46
CA LEU A 419 27.44 3.88 22.87
C LEU A 419 27.32 2.62 23.74
N ASN A 420 26.87 1.52 23.16
CA ASN A 420 26.77 0.20 23.78
C ASN A 420 28.08 -0.59 23.72
N ALA A 421 29.17 -0.01 23.20
CA ALA A 421 30.46 -0.65 22.94
C ALA A 421 30.38 -1.88 22.01
N ASP A 422 29.36 -1.97 21.20
CA ASP A 422 29.23 -2.94 20.08
C ASP A 422 29.86 -2.34 18.82
N TYR A 423 31.18 -2.35 18.78
CA TYR A 423 31.93 -1.70 17.71
C TYR A 423 31.80 -2.44 16.35
N PHE A 424 31.50 -3.75 16.35
CA PHE A 424 31.29 -4.50 15.13
C PHE A 424 30.04 -4.04 14.40
N THR A 425 28.93 -4.02 15.09
CA THR A 425 27.66 -3.52 14.56
C THR A 425 27.75 -2.04 14.18
N ALA A 426 28.46 -1.24 14.99
CA ALA A 426 28.71 0.17 14.66
C ALA A 426 29.46 0.33 13.34
N LEU A 427 30.54 -0.44 13.10
CA LEU A 427 31.35 -0.37 11.87
C LEU A 427 30.58 -0.87 10.65
N TYR A 428 29.73 -1.89 10.81
CA TYR A 428 28.87 -2.36 9.74
C TYR A 428 27.85 -1.30 9.32
N ASN A 429 27.16 -0.70 10.28
CA ASN A 429 26.19 0.37 10.02
C ASN A 429 26.85 1.62 9.44
N ILE A 430 28.10 1.92 9.82
CA ILE A 430 28.90 3.00 9.20
C ILE A 430 29.15 2.69 7.72
N ALA A 431 29.60 1.47 7.37
CA ALA A 431 29.84 1.08 6.00
C ALA A 431 28.55 1.19 5.17
N TYR A 432 27.43 0.71 5.72
CA TYR A 432 26.13 0.82 5.06
C TYR A 432 25.70 2.27 4.84
N ALA A 433 25.81 3.11 5.86
CA ALA A 433 25.48 4.53 5.76
C ALA A 433 26.34 5.26 4.73
N GLN A 434 27.64 4.95 4.64
CA GLN A 434 28.56 5.53 3.67
C GLN A 434 28.08 5.25 2.24
N GLU A 435 27.78 4.01 1.92
CA GLU A 435 27.33 3.62 0.59
C GLU A 435 25.95 4.24 0.24
N ARG A 436 25.03 4.32 1.21
CA ARG A 436 23.75 5.01 1.01
C ARG A 436 23.93 6.49 0.71
N ILE A 437 24.86 7.16 1.40
CA ILE A 437 25.19 8.57 1.15
C ILE A 437 25.78 8.77 -0.25
N GLU A 438 26.67 7.90 -0.69
CA GLU A 438 27.29 8.00 -2.01
C GLU A 438 26.27 7.74 -3.13
N SER A 439 25.33 6.82 -2.91
CA SER A 439 24.28 6.51 -3.89
C SER A 439 23.33 7.69 -4.20
N VAL A 440 23.28 8.72 -3.34
CA VAL A 440 22.52 9.96 -3.61
C VAL A 440 22.96 10.60 -4.93
N GLN A 441 24.27 10.75 -5.10
CA GLN A 441 24.81 11.35 -6.31
C GLN A 441 24.55 10.49 -7.55
N TRP A 442 24.57 9.17 -7.40
CA TRP A 442 24.29 8.25 -8.51
C TRP A 442 22.86 8.44 -9.04
N TRP A 443 21.87 8.43 -8.13
CA TRP A 443 20.48 8.64 -8.49
C TRP A 443 20.26 9.99 -9.18
N LEU A 444 20.83 11.07 -8.67
CA LEU A 444 20.69 12.39 -9.28
C LEU A 444 21.32 12.45 -10.67
N ASN A 445 22.40 11.71 -10.92
CA ASN A 445 23.08 11.68 -12.22
C ASN A 445 22.33 10.86 -13.28
N ILE A 446 21.56 9.83 -12.89
CA ILE A 446 20.79 8.96 -13.81
C ILE A 446 19.82 9.80 -14.66
N SER A 447 19.25 10.86 -14.12
CA SER A 447 18.30 11.70 -14.85
C SER A 447 18.92 12.49 -16.01
N THR A 448 20.24 12.70 -16.01
CA THR A 448 20.94 13.60 -16.94
C THR A 448 20.79 13.26 -18.43
N PRO A 449 20.81 11.97 -18.86
CA PRO A 449 20.65 11.62 -20.27
C PRO A 449 19.22 11.77 -20.80
N PHE A 450 18.23 11.85 -19.93
CA PHE A 450 16.82 11.89 -20.34
C PHE A 450 16.38 13.32 -20.66
N HIS A 451 15.62 13.47 -21.74
CA HIS A 451 14.92 14.71 -22.04
C HIS A 451 13.64 14.79 -21.22
N ASP A 452 13.81 15.19 -19.95
CA ASP A 452 12.70 15.31 -19.02
C ASP A 452 11.97 16.64 -19.28
N SER A 453 10.81 16.57 -19.93
CA SER A 453 10.01 17.74 -20.27
C SER A 453 8.67 17.72 -19.52
N GLY A 454 8.48 18.65 -18.64
CA GLY A 454 7.22 18.85 -17.91
C GLY A 454 7.39 19.89 -16.82
N GLU A 455 6.38 20.70 -16.58
CA GLU A 455 6.35 21.58 -15.42
C GLU A 455 5.68 20.80 -14.26
N ILE A 456 6.50 20.16 -13.42
CA ILE A 456 6.05 19.61 -12.16
C ILE A 456 6.22 20.66 -11.08
N ASN A 457 5.11 20.99 -10.40
CA ASN A 457 5.13 21.93 -9.29
C ASN A 457 5.35 21.18 -7.97
N GLU A 458 6.25 21.66 -7.12
CA GLU A 458 6.51 21.11 -5.78
C GLU A 458 5.24 20.97 -4.94
N THR A 459 4.32 21.95 -5.02
CA THR A 459 3.02 21.87 -4.34
C THR A 459 2.18 20.67 -4.82
N MET A 460 2.26 20.33 -6.11
CA MET A 460 1.57 19.17 -6.67
C MET A 460 2.16 17.86 -6.13
N ILE A 461 3.48 17.75 -6.06
CA ILE A 461 4.16 16.57 -5.50
C ILE A 461 3.77 16.40 -4.02
N THR A 462 3.76 17.50 -3.25
CA THR A 462 3.38 17.49 -1.83
C THR A 462 1.94 17.01 -1.65
N SER A 463 0.98 17.55 -2.43
CA SER A 463 -0.42 17.11 -2.36
C SER A 463 -0.60 15.65 -2.78
N LEU A 464 0.14 15.21 -3.79
CA LEU A 464 0.08 13.82 -4.25
C LEU A 464 0.67 12.86 -3.21
N ALA A 465 1.77 13.23 -2.57
CA ALA A 465 2.35 12.46 -1.47
C ALA A 465 1.38 12.34 -0.29
N GLU A 466 0.68 13.43 0.08
CA GLU A 466 -0.35 13.40 1.12
C GLU A 466 -1.51 12.46 0.75
N GLU A 467 -1.99 12.51 -0.48
CA GLU A 467 -3.07 11.62 -0.97
C GLU A 467 -2.66 10.15 -0.89
N TYR A 468 -1.47 9.79 -1.39
CA TYR A 468 -0.99 8.41 -1.34
C TYR A 468 -0.61 7.94 0.07
N LEU A 469 -0.20 8.83 0.97
CA LEU A 469 -0.01 8.51 2.39
C LEU A 469 -1.35 8.15 3.07
N ASP A 470 -2.42 8.86 2.74
CA ASP A 470 -3.76 8.55 3.22
C ASP A 470 -4.28 7.22 2.63
N ASP A 471 -4.06 6.98 1.35
CA ASP A 471 -4.38 5.70 0.68
C ASP A 471 -3.63 4.52 1.31
N ALA A 472 -2.33 4.70 1.59
CA ALA A 472 -1.49 3.70 2.24
C ALA A 472 -1.98 3.37 3.66
N GLN A 473 -2.37 4.39 4.43
CA GLN A 473 -2.97 4.18 5.74
C GLN A 473 -4.28 3.41 5.64
N GLN A 474 -5.14 3.75 4.70
CA GLN A 474 -6.41 3.05 4.49
C GLN A 474 -6.18 1.58 4.09
N ALA A 475 -5.20 1.30 3.23
CA ALA A 475 -4.83 -0.06 2.85
C ALA A 475 -4.34 -0.88 4.05
N ILE A 476 -3.50 -0.30 4.93
CA ILE A 476 -3.05 -0.95 6.17
C ILE A 476 -4.23 -1.29 7.07
N ILE A 477 -5.12 -0.31 7.33
CA ILE A 477 -6.30 -0.53 8.20
C ILE A 477 -7.19 -1.63 7.62
N TYR A 478 -7.44 -1.59 6.30
CA TYR A 478 -8.23 -2.62 5.64
C TYR A 478 -7.59 -4.01 5.76
N SER A 479 -6.30 -4.12 5.46
CA SER A 479 -5.58 -5.39 5.54
C SER A 479 -5.52 -5.94 6.97
N GLU A 480 -5.37 -5.07 7.97
CA GLU A 480 -5.37 -5.46 9.38
C GLU A 480 -6.73 -6.07 9.78
N ILE A 481 -7.83 -5.39 9.44
CA ILE A 481 -9.19 -5.88 9.74
C ILE A 481 -9.44 -7.25 9.10
N ILE A 482 -9.07 -7.40 7.82
CA ILE A 482 -9.29 -8.66 7.09
C ILE A 482 -8.46 -9.80 7.69
N LEU A 483 -7.18 -9.56 7.98
CA LEU A 483 -6.30 -10.56 8.57
C LEU A 483 -6.78 -10.96 9.98
N ASP A 484 -7.24 -10.01 10.78
CA ASP A 484 -7.81 -10.27 12.11
C ASP A 484 -9.07 -11.14 12.02
N GLU A 485 -9.97 -10.88 11.08
CA GLU A 485 -11.16 -11.71 10.84
C GLU A 485 -10.79 -13.14 10.41
N MET A 486 -9.72 -13.28 9.63
CA MET A 486 -9.21 -14.58 9.21
C MET A 486 -8.40 -15.28 10.30
N GLY A 487 -8.09 -14.62 11.42
CA GLY A 487 -7.21 -15.13 12.47
C GLY A 487 -5.77 -15.34 11.97
N LYS A 488 -5.32 -14.52 11.01
CA LYS A 488 -4.00 -14.59 10.40
C LYS A 488 -3.17 -13.35 10.70
N THR A 489 -1.85 -13.48 10.56
CA THR A 489 -0.88 -12.39 10.66
C THR A 489 -0.02 -12.35 9.41
N SER A 490 0.55 -11.20 9.08
CA SER A 490 1.42 -11.04 7.94
C SER A 490 2.61 -10.13 8.28
N ASP A 491 3.82 -10.57 7.94
CA ASP A 491 5.03 -9.75 8.09
C ASP A 491 4.97 -8.56 7.12
N TYR A 492 4.36 -8.72 5.95
CA TYR A 492 4.14 -7.62 5.00
C TYR A 492 3.32 -6.47 5.61
N LEU A 493 2.33 -6.78 6.46
CA LEU A 493 1.55 -5.75 7.14
C LEU A 493 2.38 -4.99 8.19
N ASN A 494 3.27 -5.67 8.89
CA ASN A 494 4.18 -5.02 9.84
C ASN A 494 5.17 -4.12 9.12
N ASP A 495 5.78 -4.63 8.03
CA ASP A 495 6.66 -3.84 7.17
C ASP A 495 5.94 -2.58 6.61
N ALA A 496 4.68 -2.73 6.18
CA ALA A 496 3.89 -1.60 5.70
C ALA A 496 3.68 -0.52 6.76
N LYS A 497 3.46 -0.90 8.02
CA LYS A 497 3.32 0.06 9.14
C LYS A 497 4.61 0.85 9.37
N ASP A 498 5.76 0.18 9.36
CA ASP A 498 7.07 0.81 9.55
C ASP A 498 7.41 1.74 8.37
N LEU A 499 7.09 1.32 7.14
CA LEU A 499 7.26 2.12 5.93
C LEU A 499 6.38 3.38 5.94
N LEU A 500 5.13 3.27 6.41
CA LEU A 500 4.23 4.43 6.53
C LEU A 500 4.79 5.49 7.49
N GLU A 501 5.35 5.07 8.64
CA GLU A 501 5.99 5.99 9.58
C GLU A 501 7.20 6.69 8.93
N THR A 502 8.00 5.94 8.17
CA THR A 502 9.14 6.47 7.43
C THR A 502 8.70 7.50 6.39
N ALA A 503 7.72 7.16 5.55
CA ALA A 503 7.21 8.05 4.51
C ALA A 503 6.59 9.34 5.09
N ARG A 504 5.90 9.26 6.22
CA ARG A 504 5.41 10.44 6.96
C ARG A 504 6.54 11.31 7.48
N SER A 505 7.58 10.71 8.06
CA SER A 505 8.77 11.44 8.50
C SER A 505 9.48 12.13 7.33
N GLU A 506 9.50 11.52 6.15
CA GLU A 506 10.03 12.12 4.93
C GLU A 506 9.21 13.33 4.48
N GLN A 507 7.89 13.22 4.50
CA GLN A 507 6.97 14.33 4.21
C GLN A 507 7.17 15.50 5.18
N GLU A 508 7.27 15.24 6.48
CA GLU A 508 7.53 16.26 7.50
C GLU A 508 8.87 16.98 7.32
N LYS A 509 9.89 16.28 6.79
CA LYS A 509 11.21 16.85 6.47
C LYS A 509 11.21 17.64 5.15
N GLY A 510 10.11 17.62 4.38
CA GLY A 510 10.00 18.24 3.08
C GLY A 510 10.58 17.39 1.94
N TYR A 511 10.71 16.07 2.14
CA TYR A 511 11.11 15.10 1.12
C TYR A 511 9.86 14.50 0.45
N SER A 512 9.03 15.35 -0.16
CA SER A 512 7.74 14.91 -0.71
C SER A 512 7.88 13.88 -1.83
N ALA A 513 8.97 13.90 -2.60
CA ALA A 513 9.22 12.88 -3.62
C ALA A 513 9.53 11.51 -2.97
N ALA A 514 10.35 11.46 -1.91
CA ALA A 514 10.59 10.23 -1.16
C ALA A 514 9.32 9.71 -0.49
N ALA A 515 8.56 10.59 0.15
CA ALA A 515 7.29 10.26 0.79
C ALA A 515 6.29 9.66 -0.19
N LEU A 516 6.23 10.17 -1.43
CA LEU A 516 5.41 9.62 -2.50
C LEU A 516 5.80 8.18 -2.84
N PHE A 517 7.08 7.92 -3.09
CA PHE A 517 7.55 6.57 -3.43
C PHE A 517 7.52 5.62 -2.21
N GLY A 518 7.77 6.13 -1.00
CA GLY A 518 7.60 5.39 0.24
C GLY A 518 6.15 4.97 0.50
N SER A 519 5.18 5.82 0.17
CA SER A 519 3.75 5.46 0.25
C SER A 519 3.36 4.40 -0.79
N PHE A 520 3.98 4.38 -1.98
CA PHE A 520 3.78 3.29 -2.94
C PHE A 520 4.29 1.95 -2.40
N GLU A 521 5.47 1.93 -1.79
CA GLU A 521 6.02 0.72 -1.18
C GLU A 521 5.13 0.24 -0.02
N THR A 522 4.65 1.16 0.80
CA THR A 522 3.67 0.88 1.87
C THR A 522 2.40 0.25 1.31
N LEU A 523 1.82 0.82 0.24
CA LEU A 523 0.63 0.27 -0.43
C LEU A 523 0.87 -1.15 -0.95
N VAL A 524 2.00 -1.38 -1.62
CA VAL A 524 2.36 -2.70 -2.12
C VAL A 524 2.44 -3.71 -0.98
N LYS A 525 3.13 -3.39 0.11
CA LYS A 525 3.25 -4.29 1.27
C LYS A 525 1.90 -4.55 1.94
N ALA A 526 1.08 -3.51 2.15
CA ALA A 526 -0.25 -3.67 2.73
C ALA A 526 -1.17 -4.56 1.86
N ASN A 527 -1.10 -4.41 0.53
CA ASN A 527 -1.88 -5.21 -0.41
C ASN A 527 -1.38 -6.66 -0.46
N LEU A 528 -0.05 -6.88 -0.50
CA LEU A 528 0.54 -8.21 -0.49
C LEU A 528 0.23 -8.99 0.79
N ALA A 529 -0.01 -8.31 1.91
CA ALA A 529 -0.46 -8.94 3.14
C ALA A 529 -1.77 -9.73 2.96
N LEU A 530 -2.64 -9.30 2.04
CA LEU A 530 -3.87 -9.99 1.66
C LEU A 530 -3.66 -10.95 0.49
N GLU A 531 -3.03 -10.47 -0.58
CA GLU A 531 -2.84 -11.26 -1.80
C GLU A 531 -2.05 -12.55 -1.56
N LEU A 532 -1.15 -12.55 -0.58
CA LEU A 532 -0.28 -13.67 -0.24
C LEU A 532 -0.70 -14.41 1.05
N VAL A 533 -1.90 -14.20 1.52
CA VAL A 533 -2.41 -14.82 2.77
C VAL A 533 -2.42 -16.36 2.70
N ASP A 534 -2.51 -16.92 1.52
CA ASP A 534 -2.44 -18.36 1.19
C ASP A 534 -1.09 -18.78 0.58
N GLY A 535 -0.11 -17.87 0.56
CA GLY A 535 1.26 -18.09 0.08
C GLY A 535 1.54 -17.54 -1.31
N VAL A 536 2.82 -17.59 -1.69
CA VAL A 536 3.32 -17.20 -3.00
C VAL A 536 3.25 -18.40 -3.94
N THR A 537 2.79 -18.16 -5.18
CA THR A 537 2.78 -19.16 -6.26
C THR A 537 3.43 -18.58 -7.52
N ASP A 538 3.92 -19.44 -8.40
CA ASP A 538 4.50 -19.03 -9.69
C ASP A 538 3.47 -18.19 -10.50
N ASP A 539 2.19 -18.58 -10.49
CA ASP A 539 1.12 -17.88 -11.20
C ASP A 539 0.94 -16.44 -10.69
N LYS A 540 1.04 -16.21 -9.36
CA LYS A 540 0.96 -14.87 -8.76
C LYS A 540 2.15 -14.01 -9.17
N VAL A 541 3.35 -14.58 -9.18
CA VAL A 541 4.58 -13.90 -9.59
C VAL A 541 4.52 -13.53 -11.08
N GLU A 542 4.13 -14.45 -11.95
CA GLU A 542 4.00 -14.20 -13.38
C GLU A 542 2.92 -13.16 -13.70
N ARG A 543 1.81 -13.17 -12.97
CA ARG A 543 0.78 -12.13 -13.08
C ARG A 543 1.33 -10.77 -12.71
N ALA A 544 2.03 -10.64 -11.56
CA ALA A 544 2.65 -9.40 -11.13
C ALA A 544 3.69 -8.90 -12.14
N ARG A 545 4.51 -9.81 -12.69
CA ARG A 545 5.48 -9.51 -13.75
C ARG A 545 4.80 -8.96 -15.00
N GLY A 546 3.72 -9.62 -15.45
CA GLY A 546 2.94 -9.20 -16.60
C GLY A 546 2.31 -7.82 -16.41
N GLN A 547 1.68 -7.55 -15.26
CA GLN A 547 1.10 -6.27 -14.92
C GLN A 547 2.15 -5.15 -14.94
N ALA A 548 3.30 -5.35 -14.28
CA ALA A 548 4.40 -4.39 -14.27
C ALA A 548 4.90 -4.05 -15.69
N SER A 549 5.07 -5.06 -16.55
CA SER A 549 5.54 -4.85 -17.93
C SER A 549 4.54 -4.04 -18.76
N VAL A 550 3.25 -4.29 -18.59
CA VAL A 550 2.17 -3.53 -19.23
C VAL A 550 2.19 -2.08 -18.75
N SER A 551 2.23 -1.83 -17.44
CA SER A 551 2.24 -0.47 -16.88
C SER A 551 3.46 0.34 -17.31
N ILE A 552 4.65 -0.28 -17.37
CA ILE A 552 5.87 0.35 -17.90
C ILE A 552 5.68 0.74 -19.38
N THR A 553 5.14 -0.16 -20.19
CA THR A 553 4.91 0.11 -21.60
C THR A 553 3.90 1.23 -21.82
N GLU A 554 2.82 1.24 -21.04
CA GLU A 554 1.79 2.27 -21.12
C GLU A 554 2.33 3.66 -20.71
N SER A 555 3.20 3.74 -19.70
CA SER A 555 3.86 5.01 -19.34
C SER A 555 4.68 5.56 -20.49
N ARG A 556 5.36 4.70 -21.24
CA ARG A 556 6.13 5.12 -22.43
C ARG A 556 5.25 5.59 -23.57
N THR A 557 4.04 5.04 -23.74
CA THR A 557 3.12 5.51 -24.80
C THR A 557 2.71 6.96 -24.64
N ILE A 558 2.78 7.49 -23.42
CA ILE A 558 2.52 8.92 -23.12
C ILE A 558 3.80 9.73 -22.92
N GLY A 559 4.96 9.19 -23.33
CA GLY A 559 6.25 9.89 -23.32
C GLY A 559 6.97 9.92 -21.97
N ILE A 560 6.57 9.08 -21.00
CA ILE A 560 7.24 8.98 -19.69
C ILE A 560 8.14 7.75 -19.69
N GLU A 561 9.44 7.95 -19.40
CA GLU A 561 10.33 6.82 -19.10
C GLU A 561 10.28 6.51 -17.60
N PRO A 562 9.72 5.37 -17.19
CA PRO A 562 9.59 5.02 -15.78
C PRO A 562 10.86 4.33 -15.26
N VAL A 563 11.97 5.06 -15.19
CA VAL A 563 13.31 4.54 -14.89
C VAL A 563 13.35 3.71 -13.61
N LEU A 564 12.69 4.18 -12.55
CA LEU A 564 12.66 3.49 -11.27
C LEU A 564 11.86 2.18 -11.35
N ALA A 565 10.73 2.20 -12.07
CA ALA A 565 9.92 1.00 -12.30
C ALA A 565 10.67 -0.05 -13.13
N VAL A 566 11.39 0.38 -14.19
CA VAL A 566 12.22 -0.53 -14.99
C VAL A 566 13.33 -1.13 -14.14
N SER A 567 13.98 -0.33 -13.30
CA SER A 567 15.03 -0.80 -12.37
C SER A 567 14.51 -1.87 -11.42
N TYR A 568 13.35 -1.67 -10.83
CA TYR A 568 12.75 -2.65 -9.93
C TYR A 568 12.21 -3.89 -10.67
N TYR A 569 11.72 -3.72 -11.89
CA TYR A 569 11.35 -4.86 -12.73
C TYR A 569 12.55 -5.77 -13.04
N GLU A 570 13.70 -5.18 -13.46
CA GLU A 570 14.96 -5.93 -13.68
C GLU A 570 15.39 -6.69 -12.41
N TYR A 571 15.34 -6.01 -11.26
CA TYR A 571 15.73 -6.63 -9.99
C TYR A 571 14.76 -7.75 -9.57
N GLY A 572 13.46 -7.55 -9.76
CA GLY A 572 12.45 -8.60 -9.57
C GLY A 572 12.71 -9.82 -10.46
N GLN A 573 13.09 -9.61 -11.72
CA GLN A 573 13.43 -10.68 -12.65
C GLN A 573 14.67 -11.48 -12.20
N SER A 574 15.70 -10.82 -11.70
CA SER A 574 16.89 -11.52 -11.16
C SER A 574 16.54 -12.34 -9.92
N LEU A 575 15.72 -11.81 -9.01
CA LEU A 575 15.26 -12.52 -7.82
C LEU A 575 14.39 -13.74 -8.16
N ALA A 576 13.52 -13.62 -9.16
CA ALA A 576 12.74 -14.77 -9.64
C ALA A 576 13.63 -15.86 -10.22
N ASN A 577 14.69 -15.51 -10.97
CA ASN A 577 15.69 -16.44 -11.48
C ASN A 577 16.48 -17.12 -10.34
N GLU A 578 16.71 -16.42 -9.23
CA GLU A 578 17.33 -16.93 -8.01
C GLU A 578 16.34 -17.72 -7.12
N SER A 579 15.09 -17.94 -7.59
CA SER A 579 14.02 -18.64 -6.84
C SER A 579 13.56 -17.90 -5.58
N SER A 580 13.83 -16.61 -5.46
CA SER A 580 13.35 -15.74 -4.37
C SER A 580 12.00 -15.10 -4.74
N LEU A 581 10.97 -15.94 -4.91
CA LEU A 581 9.67 -15.55 -5.47
C LEU A 581 8.90 -14.55 -4.60
N ASP A 582 8.99 -14.69 -3.29
CA ASP A 582 8.36 -13.81 -2.29
C ASP A 582 8.91 -12.38 -2.35
N THR A 583 10.20 -12.23 -2.64
CA THR A 583 10.81 -10.91 -2.84
C THR A 583 10.59 -10.40 -4.25
N ALA A 584 10.64 -11.27 -5.26
CA ALA A 584 10.43 -10.89 -6.66
C ALA A 584 9.05 -10.24 -6.87
N ILE A 585 7.99 -10.80 -6.29
CA ILE A 585 6.63 -10.27 -6.43
C ILE A 585 6.50 -8.84 -5.84
N VAL A 586 7.20 -8.54 -4.75
CA VAL A 586 7.23 -7.18 -4.16
C VAL A 586 7.76 -6.17 -5.18
N TYR A 587 8.90 -6.48 -5.83
CA TYR A 587 9.51 -5.58 -6.80
C TYR A 587 8.68 -5.43 -8.07
N TYR A 588 8.02 -6.48 -8.56
CA TYR A 588 7.10 -6.37 -9.70
C TYR A 588 5.88 -5.51 -9.37
N LYS A 589 5.25 -5.72 -8.21
CA LYS A 589 4.11 -4.89 -7.76
C LYS A 589 4.52 -3.43 -7.54
N TYR A 590 5.72 -3.20 -7.04
CA TYR A 590 6.23 -1.85 -6.86
C TYR A 590 6.51 -1.18 -8.22
N ALA A 591 7.11 -1.90 -9.17
CA ALA A 591 7.29 -1.42 -10.54
C ALA A 591 5.95 -1.07 -11.22
N ASP A 592 4.94 -1.93 -11.08
CA ASP A 592 3.58 -1.70 -11.59
C ASP A 592 2.97 -0.42 -11.02
N LEU A 593 3.00 -0.25 -9.70
CA LEU A 593 2.40 0.91 -9.03
C LEU A 593 3.12 2.21 -9.40
N ILE A 594 4.46 2.21 -9.44
CA ILE A 594 5.23 3.40 -9.86
C ILE A 594 4.87 3.79 -11.28
N ALA A 595 4.97 2.84 -12.23
CA ALA A 595 4.68 3.14 -13.63
C ALA A 595 3.22 3.57 -13.82
N GLY A 596 2.28 2.93 -13.13
CA GLY A 596 0.87 3.29 -13.13
C GLY A 596 0.60 4.70 -12.60
N ALA A 597 1.16 5.04 -11.43
CA ALA A 597 0.96 6.34 -10.80
C ALA A 597 1.55 7.51 -11.62
N LEU A 598 2.73 7.32 -12.23
CA LEU A 598 3.35 8.35 -13.07
C LEU A 598 2.46 8.77 -14.25
N ARG A 599 1.60 7.91 -14.77
CA ARG A 599 0.66 8.23 -15.85
C ARG A 599 -0.39 9.26 -15.44
N PHE A 600 -0.86 9.21 -14.19
CA PHE A 600 -1.88 10.12 -13.66
C PHE A 600 -1.29 11.45 -13.20
N THR A 601 0.02 11.50 -12.95
CA THR A 601 0.72 12.70 -12.50
C THR A 601 1.30 13.52 -13.65
N ALA A 602 1.36 12.96 -14.88
CA ALA A 602 1.81 13.70 -16.05
C ALA A 602 0.94 14.96 -16.25
N PRO A 603 1.54 16.15 -16.40
CA PRO A 603 0.77 17.33 -16.72
C PRO A 603 0.01 17.06 -18.03
N TYR A 604 -1.31 17.27 -18.01
CA TYR A 604 -2.17 17.25 -19.18
C TYR A 604 -1.72 18.34 -20.16
N GLY A 605 -0.64 18.10 -20.87
CA GLY A 605 -0.04 18.98 -21.83
C GLY A 605 0.10 18.29 -23.17
N ALA A 606 -0.82 18.59 -24.02
CA ALA A 606 -0.95 18.50 -25.45
C ALA A 606 -2.11 17.61 -25.89
N GLU A 607 -3.23 18.27 -26.23
CA GLU A 607 -4.32 17.76 -27.04
C GLU A 607 -5.22 16.63 -26.49
N SER A 608 -5.79 16.82 -25.31
CA SER A 608 -7.18 16.46 -25.13
C SER A 608 -7.96 17.63 -24.49
N SER A 609 -8.42 18.51 -25.35
CA SER A 609 -9.43 19.53 -25.01
C SER A 609 -10.75 18.84 -24.64
N ARG A 610 -10.86 18.32 -23.44
CA ARG A 610 -12.11 17.91 -22.77
C ARG A 610 -12.01 18.03 -21.26
N TYR A 611 -11.32 19.04 -20.76
CA TYR A 611 -11.72 19.62 -19.50
C TYR A 611 -12.72 20.73 -19.85
N VAL A 612 -13.99 20.41 -19.80
CA VAL A 612 -15.01 21.44 -19.59
C VAL A 612 -14.63 22.08 -18.27
N GLY A 613 -14.14 23.31 -18.34
CA GLY A 613 -13.65 24.01 -17.18
C GLY A 613 -14.63 23.87 -16.04
N VAL A 614 -14.15 23.45 -14.89
CA VAL A 614 -14.79 23.77 -13.63
C VAL A 614 -15.00 25.27 -13.67
N PRO A 615 -16.25 25.79 -13.58
CA PRO A 615 -16.46 27.23 -13.55
C PRO A 615 -15.61 27.76 -12.39
N ASP A 616 -14.64 28.58 -12.75
CA ASP A 616 -13.80 29.26 -11.82
C ASP A 616 -14.73 29.98 -10.83
N LYS A 617 -14.61 29.59 -9.56
CA LYS A 617 -15.12 30.29 -8.40
C LYS A 617 -16.63 30.44 -8.26
N ASN A 618 -17.18 29.59 -7.46
CA ASN A 618 -18.08 30.12 -6.45
C ASN A 618 -17.32 31.19 -5.68
N PRO A 619 -17.84 32.41 -5.58
CA PRO A 619 -17.24 33.37 -4.68
C PRO A 619 -17.21 32.70 -3.31
N VAL A 620 -16.00 32.61 -2.75
CA VAL A 620 -15.85 32.23 -1.34
C VAL A 620 -16.75 33.19 -0.58
N VAL A 621 -17.94 32.75 -0.22
CA VAL A 621 -18.75 33.41 0.76
C VAL A 621 -17.95 33.28 2.05
N THR A 622 -17.08 34.23 2.26
CA THR A 622 -16.46 34.43 3.56
C THR A 622 -17.59 34.77 4.51
N TRP A 623 -18.11 33.75 5.15
CA TRP A 623 -18.93 33.89 6.32
C TRP A 623 -17.99 34.45 7.39
N ASN A 624 -17.92 35.78 7.43
CA ASN A 624 -17.28 36.51 8.52
C ASN A 624 -18.16 36.33 9.75
N PHE A 625 -18.19 35.11 10.28
CA PHE A 625 -18.69 34.90 11.62
C PHE A 625 -17.73 35.63 12.53
N GLY A 626 -18.25 36.65 13.20
CA GLY A 626 -17.52 37.38 14.23
C GLY A 626 -17.04 36.40 15.32
N LEU A 627 -15.94 35.74 15.05
CA LEU A 627 -15.32 34.68 15.88
C LEU A 627 -14.90 35.24 17.26
N ASN A 628 -14.78 36.56 17.39
CA ASN A 628 -14.33 37.23 18.62
C ASN A 628 -15.27 37.09 19.82
N ARG A 629 -16.56 36.80 19.63
CA ARG A 629 -17.50 36.66 20.77
C ARG A 629 -17.52 35.24 21.35
N TYR A 630 -17.20 34.23 20.54
CA TYR A 630 -17.22 32.83 20.98
C TYR A 630 -15.87 32.37 21.50
N ILE A 631 -14.77 32.96 21.04
CA ILE A 631 -13.43 32.68 21.58
C ILE A 631 -13.34 33.08 23.05
N GLY A 632 -13.94 34.24 23.44
CA GLY A 632 -14.01 34.66 24.83
C GLY A 632 -14.82 33.71 25.72
N LEU A 633 -15.92 33.15 25.17
CA LEU A 633 -16.75 32.19 25.90
C LEU A 633 -16.05 30.84 26.02
N PHE A 634 -15.38 30.37 24.95
CA PHE A 634 -14.63 29.12 24.95
C PHE A 634 -13.43 29.16 25.91
N LEU A 635 -12.70 30.29 25.94
CA LEU A 635 -11.61 30.51 26.90
C LEU A 635 -12.12 30.58 28.33
N LEU A 636 -13.30 31.17 28.57
CA LEU A 636 -13.91 31.19 29.88
C LEU A 636 -14.32 29.80 30.36
N PHE A 637 -14.92 28.98 29.50
CA PHE A 637 -15.27 27.58 29.83
C PHE A 637 -14.02 26.69 30.00
N ALA A 638 -12.97 26.92 29.22
CA ALA A 638 -11.69 26.20 29.38
C ALA A 638 -11.02 26.60 30.72
N LEU A 639 -11.10 27.82 31.13
CA LEU A 639 -10.55 28.31 32.40
C LEU A 639 -11.34 27.78 33.62
N ILE A 640 -12.67 27.76 33.54
CA ILE A 640 -13.53 27.16 34.58
C ILE A 640 -13.35 25.64 34.64
N GLY A 641 -13.26 24.94 33.51
CA GLY A 641 -12.97 23.50 33.41
C GLY A 641 -11.60 23.14 33.94
N GLY A 642 -10.57 23.96 33.64
CA GLY A 642 -9.22 23.82 34.14
C GLY A 642 -9.11 23.95 35.65
N ILE A 643 -9.79 24.95 36.24
CA ILE A 643 -9.83 25.17 37.69
C ILE A 643 -10.58 24.03 38.40
N ALA A 644 -11.71 23.58 37.85
CA ALA A 644 -12.45 22.44 38.38
C ALA A 644 -11.68 21.12 38.27
N GLY A 645 -10.96 20.90 37.15
CA GLY A 645 -10.10 19.74 36.94
C GLY A 645 -8.89 19.69 37.87
N LEU A 646 -8.25 20.84 38.13
CA LEU A 646 -7.16 20.96 39.09
C LEU A 646 -7.65 20.72 40.54
N GLY A 647 -8.82 21.25 40.90
CA GLY A 647 -9.43 21.00 42.22
C GLY A 647 -9.73 19.52 42.44
N PHE A 648 -10.30 18.87 41.44
CA PHE A 648 -10.61 17.42 41.51
C PHE A 648 -9.34 16.53 41.48
N GLY A 649 -8.31 16.93 40.71
CA GLY A 649 -7.01 16.26 40.66
C GLY A 649 -6.28 16.30 42.00
N ILE A 650 -6.30 17.45 42.70
CA ILE A 650 -5.70 17.59 44.03
C ILE A 650 -6.46 16.76 45.08
N LEU A 651 -7.77 16.66 44.96
CA LEU A 651 -8.61 15.86 45.87
C LEU A 651 -8.38 14.38 45.69
N LEU A 652 -8.19 13.91 44.42
CA LEU A 652 -7.84 12.50 44.11
C LEU A 652 -6.38 12.17 44.49
N ALA A 653 -5.44 13.08 44.32
CA ALA A 653 -4.05 12.88 44.75
C ALA A 653 -3.89 12.79 46.29
N GLY A 654 -4.79 13.39 47.04
CA GLY A 654 -4.85 13.25 48.50
C GLY A 654 -5.45 11.95 48.99
N LEU A 655 -6.24 11.25 48.15
CA LEU A 655 -6.90 9.97 48.51
C LEU A 655 -6.07 8.74 48.10
N PHE A 656 -5.15 8.88 47.16
CA PHE A 656 -4.32 7.76 46.66
C PHE A 656 -2.84 8.15 46.72
N GLY A 657 -2.23 8.12 47.87
CA GLY A 657 -0.77 8.27 48.04
C GLY A 657 -0.02 7.14 47.34
N PRO A 658 1.16 7.42 46.72
CA PRO A 658 1.85 6.45 45.88
C PRO A 658 2.44 5.31 46.73
N LYS A 659 1.92 4.09 46.53
CA LYS A 659 2.66 2.88 46.85
C LYS A 659 3.76 2.73 45.79
N LYS A 660 5.01 2.75 46.24
CA LYS A 660 6.18 2.39 45.43
C LYS A 660 5.97 1.03 44.77
N GLN A 661 5.63 1.03 43.47
CA GLN A 661 5.79 -0.15 42.65
C GLN A 661 7.20 -0.14 42.05
N LYS A 662 7.87 -1.28 42.20
CA LYS A 662 9.14 -1.56 41.55
C LYS A 662 8.91 -1.52 40.05
N GLU A 663 9.75 -0.76 39.34
CA GLU A 663 9.89 -0.84 37.88
C GLU A 663 10.10 -2.28 37.47
N GLN A 664 9.15 -2.85 36.75
CA GLN A 664 9.39 -3.99 35.88
C GLN A 664 9.80 -3.43 34.52
N LEU A 665 11.07 -3.60 34.23
CA LEU A 665 11.63 -3.40 32.89
C LEU A 665 10.84 -4.26 31.89
N PHE A 666 10.46 -3.63 30.78
CA PHE A 666 9.89 -4.28 29.61
C PHE A 666 10.79 -5.44 29.14
N PRO A 667 10.21 -6.53 28.63
CA PRO A 667 11.01 -7.64 28.11
C PRO A 667 11.77 -7.17 26.86
N LYS A 668 13.07 -7.33 26.90
CA LYS A 668 13.97 -7.21 25.75
C LYS A 668 13.83 -8.49 24.91
N ASP A 669 12.90 -8.51 23.98
CA ASP A 669 12.85 -9.55 22.97
C ASP A 669 12.40 -8.91 21.67
N ASN A 670 13.37 -8.53 20.85
CA ASN A 670 13.33 -8.48 19.38
C ASN A 670 14.46 -7.62 18.79
N VAL A 671 15.61 -7.60 19.41
CA VAL A 671 16.83 -7.12 18.74
C VAL A 671 17.61 -8.37 18.31
N PRO A 672 18.01 -8.50 17.04
CA PRO A 672 18.88 -9.59 16.61
C PRO A 672 20.15 -9.60 17.49
N ARG A 673 20.39 -10.69 18.19
CA ARG A 673 21.51 -10.80 19.14
C ARG A 673 22.86 -11.06 18.46
N SER A 674 22.84 -11.25 17.12
CA SER A 674 24.05 -11.43 16.33
C SER A 674 23.77 -11.13 14.85
N ILE A 675 24.85 -10.85 14.11
CA ILE A 675 24.84 -10.71 12.64
C ILE A 675 24.28 -11.98 11.97
N GLU A 676 24.42 -13.14 12.59
CA GLU A 676 23.85 -14.42 12.16
C GLU A 676 22.33 -14.43 12.10
N ASP A 677 21.65 -13.71 13.01
CA ASP A 677 20.19 -13.60 13.02
C ASP A 677 19.69 -12.67 11.90
N TYR A 678 20.53 -11.72 11.46
CA TYR A 678 20.23 -10.85 10.33
C TYR A 678 20.23 -11.63 9.01
N TYR A 679 21.25 -12.49 8.80
CA TYR A 679 21.34 -13.32 7.58
C TYR A 679 20.33 -14.50 7.54
N LYS A 680 19.88 -14.99 8.70
CA LYS A 680 18.79 -16.00 8.76
C LYS A 680 17.41 -15.41 8.42
N LYS A 681 17.24 -14.10 8.55
CA LYS A 681 16.01 -13.41 8.11
C LYS A 681 16.02 -13.04 6.63
N GLN A 682 17.16 -13.11 5.96
CA GLN A 682 17.29 -12.89 4.51
C GLN A 682 17.45 -14.20 3.70
N LYS A 683 17.45 -15.36 4.35
CA LYS A 683 17.27 -16.68 3.76
C LYS A 683 15.88 -17.18 4.15
#